data_055913ec5c904dc1cbfa3f10442dda5e
#
_entry.id   055913ec5c904dc1cbfa3f10442dda5e
#
_cell.length_a   1.000
_cell.length_b   1.000
_cell.length_c   1.000
_cell.angle_alpha   90.00
_cell.angle_beta   90.00
_cell.angle_gamma   90.00
#
_symmetry.space_group_name_H-M   'P 1'
#
loop_
_entity.id
_entity.type
_entity.pdbx_description
1 polymer ?
#
loop_
_entity_poly.entity_id
_entity_poly.type
_entity_poly.pdbx_seq_one_letter_code
_entity_poly.pdbx_strand_id
1 'polypeptide(L)'
;MDKVYAPQEIERRIYERWESNGWFAPRGAGAPYCIMIPPPNVTGTLHMGHAFQHTLMDALTRYHRMCGRAALWQPGTDHAGIATQMVVERQLNAQGVKRTDLTREEFLERVWAWTAHSGGTIAAQMRRLGDSVDWSRDRFTMDPALSAAVVEVFVRLHQEGLIYRGKRLVNWDPVLLTALSDLEVQPQEEEGRLWHLRYPLSQGGGHVVVATTRPETMLGDAAVAVNPQDERYRALVGRQVRLPLAERDIPIIADAFVDPAFGSGCVKITPAHDFNDYEVGQRHHLPQINIFTPRATLADNVPERFRGLDRFEARKRVLAELEAAGLIERIEKHRLVVPRGDRSGAVLEPYLTDQWYVKIAPLAAPAIAAVEAGRTRFVPENWSRTYFEWMRNIKDWCVSRQLWWGHRIPAWYDEAGNIYVARSEAQARSQYRLAPGVALRQDEDVLDTWFSSALWPFSTLGWPAATPELASFYPGSVLVTGFDIIFFWVARMMMMGLKFMGDVPFREVYITGLILDEHGDKMSKSKGNVIDPLDIVDGITLNDLIAKRASGLMQPQLAPAIEKQTRRQYPEGIAPHGTDALRFTFAALASPNREIRFDLGRVGGYRNFCNKLWNAARFVTLSLGDGALADDAAMELSIADRWIRSRLGRTLTVVENAFRDYRFDYAASALYEFTWYDYCDWYLEIAKAVLQPAGAPESARRGTQRTLVVILEALQRALHPLIPFITEEIWRRVAPLAGSPGETVMLQPYPRAQDFPADEEAEREAAWIQGIVLGVRQIRSELNISPARRIGVLLQGAGANDARLLQQHRAWLERLAGLSGVSLLETGASAPQSAAAVFGTLTILVPMAGLIDADAESERLGRLLARAQTDLQKTRTRLANEQFVRGAPAEVVTGERERAAQLERTVGGLTAQLERLRGLKGS
;
A
#
# COMPACT_ATOMS: atom_id res chain seq x y z
N MET A 1 15.48 11.22 31.93
CA MET A 1 15.10 11.33 30.50
C MET A 1 15.86 12.48 29.88
N ASP A 2 16.50 12.26 28.72
CA ASP A 2 17.22 13.31 28.01
C ASP A 2 16.29 14.42 27.53
N LYS A 3 16.88 15.58 27.21
CA LYS A 3 16.08 16.75 26.80
C LYS A 3 15.39 16.56 25.45
N VAL A 4 15.99 15.74 24.56
CA VAL A 4 15.53 15.48 23.20
C VAL A 4 15.38 13.98 23.00
N TYR A 5 14.34 13.54 22.28
CA TYR A 5 14.17 12.16 21.87
C TYR A 5 15.14 11.81 20.74
N ALA A 6 15.95 10.77 20.93
CA ALA A 6 16.95 10.30 19.97
C ALA A 6 16.58 8.89 19.46
N PRO A 7 15.74 8.75 18.44
CA PRO A 7 15.22 7.46 17.98
C PRO A 7 16.31 6.48 17.55
N GLN A 8 17.37 6.93 16.85
CA GLN A 8 18.42 6.06 16.34
C GLN A 8 19.14 5.23 17.42
N GLU A 9 19.33 5.82 18.61
CA GLU A 9 20.00 5.16 19.74
C GLU A 9 19.05 4.20 20.48
N ILE A 10 17.77 4.56 20.54
CA ILE A 10 16.75 3.87 21.33
C ILE A 10 16.20 2.66 20.56
N GLU A 11 15.86 2.83 19.28
CA GLU A 11 15.11 1.84 18.50
C GLU A 11 15.87 0.52 18.33
N ARG A 12 17.17 0.56 17.98
CA ARG A 12 17.99 -0.64 17.82
C ARG A 12 18.09 -1.44 19.11
N ARG A 13 18.41 -0.78 20.22
CA ARG A 13 18.55 -1.40 21.54
C ARG A 13 17.23 -2.05 22.00
N ILE A 14 16.12 -1.39 21.75
CA ILE A 14 14.80 -1.93 22.11
C ILE A 14 14.47 -3.15 21.27
N TYR A 15 14.69 -3.11 19.94
CA TYR A 15 14.40 -4.24 19.07
C TYR A 15 15.23 -5.48 19.44
N GLU A 16 16.54 -5.31 19.64
CA GLU A 16 17.44 -6.39 20.08
C GLU A 16 16.96 -7.02 21.38
N ARG A 17 16.46 -6.20 22.32
CA ARG A 17 15.88 -6.71 23.57
C ARG A 17 14.60 -7.50 23.34
N TRP A 18 13.70 -7.05 22.49
CA TRP A 18 12.47 -7.76 22.19
C TRP A 18 12.75 -9.13 21.55
N GLU A 19 13.62 -9.17 20.56
CA GLU A 19 14.00 -10.37 19.82
C GLU A 19 14.74 -11.36 20.72
N SER A 20 15.74 -10.91 21.49
CA SER A 20 16.53 -11.79 22.37
C SER A 20 15.72 -12.41 23.51
N ASN A 21 14.63 -11.77 23.94
CA ASN A 21 13.73 -12.34 24.95
C ASN A 21 12.58 -13.17 24.32
N GLY A 22 12.53 -13.29 23.00
CA GLY A 22 11.50 -14.06 22.29
C GLY A 22 10.09 -13.54 22.49
N TRP A 23 9.91 -12.22 22.69
CA TRP A 23 8.61 -11.62 23.00
C TRP A 23 7.67 -11.56 21.80
N PHE A 24 8.16 -11.85 20.60
CA PHE A 24 7.36 -11.90 19.38
C PHE A 24 6.58 -13.20 19.20
N ALA A 25 7.03 -14.29 19.84
CA ALA A 25 6.36 -15.59 19.76
C ALA A 25 4.95 -15.56 20.37
N PRO A 26 4.01 -16.36 19.85
CA PRO A 26 2.68 -16.49 20.41
C PRO A 26 2.73 -16.91 21.88
N ARG A 27 1.98 -16.24 22.74
CA ARG A 27 1.94 -16.49 24.18
C ARG A 27 0.50 -16.45 24.69
N GLY A 28 0.28 -17.11 25.85
CA GLY A 28 -1.01 -17.10 26.52
C GLY A 28 -1.97 -18.19 26.06
N ALA A 29 -3.07 -18.34 26.81
CA ALA A 29 -4.14 -19.31 26.54
C ALA A 29 -5.34 -18.70 25.79
N GLY A 30 -5.20 -17.46 25.31
CA GLY A 30 -6.26 -16.79 24.57
C GLY A 30 -6.48 -17.37 23.19
N ALA A 31 -7.61 -17.01 22.56
CA ALA A 31 -7.92 -17.44 21.21
C ALA A 31 -6.77 -17.07 20.23
N PRO A 32 -6.43 -17.96 19.29
CA PRO A 32 -5.38 -17.68 18.33
C PRO A 32 -5.74 -16.47 17.44
N TYR A 33 -4.71 -15.72 17.08
CA TYR A 33 -4.78 -14.65 16.07
C TYR A 33 -3.58 -14.77 15.17
N CYS A 34 -3.79 -15.04 13.89
CA CYS A 34 -2.71 -15.31 12.95
C CYS A 34 -2.79 -14.39 11.74
N ILE A 35 -1.68 -13.73 11.42
CA ILE A 35 -1.43 -13.03 10.17
C ILE A 35 -0.28 -13.72 9.45
N MET A 36 -0.48 -14.05 8.17
CA MET A 36 0.59 -14.46 7.27
C MET A 36 1.11 -13.22 6.54
N ILE A 37 2.42 -13.00 6.58
CA ILE A 37 3.01 -11.93 5.79
C ILE A 37 2.85 -12.23 4.29
N PRO A 38 2.50 -11.29 3.42
CA PRO A 38 2.76 -11.44 1.99
C PRO A 38 4.27 -11.54 1.81
N PRO A 39 4.81 -12.71 1.44
CA PRO A 39 6.25 -12.94 1.50
C PRO A 39 6.97 -12.04 0.47
N PRO A 40 7.85 -11.12 0.90
CA PRO A 40 8.58 -10.28 -0.05
C PRO A 40 9.45 -11.08 -0.98
N ASN A 41 9.48 -10.68 -2.25
CA ASN A 41 10.33 -11.27 -3.27
C ASN A 41 11.82 -10.98 -2.99
N VAL A 42 12.68 -12.01 -3.07
CA VAL A 42 14.13 -11.85 -2.88
C VAL A 42 14.82 -11.19 -4.11
N THR A 43 14.23 -10.10 -4.61
CA THR A 43 14.68 -9.36 -5.80
C THR A 43 15.40 -8.06 -5.47
N GLY A 44 15.58 -7.76 -4.18
CA GLY A 44 16.26 -6.54 -3.72
C GLY A 44 15.85 -6.15 -2.31
N THR A 45 15.39 -4.92 -2.14
CA THR A 45 15.03 -4.29 -0.85
C THR A 45 13.54 -4.04 -0.75
N LEU A 46 13.02 -3.90 0.47
CA LEU A 46 11.66 -3.42 0.72
C LEU A 46 11.52 -1.97 0.23
N HIS A 47 10.31 -1.60 -0.15
CA HIS A 47 9.92 -0.24 -0.53
C HIS A 47 8.76 0.25 0.36
N MET A 48 8.35 1.51 0.16
CA MET A 48 7.32 2.18 0.97
C MET A 48 6.00 1.39 1.06
N GLY A 49 5.59 0.71 -0.02
CA GLY A 49 4.38 -0.13 -0.02
C GLY A 49 4.48 -1.31 0.95
N HIS A 50 5.64 -1.97 1.02
CA HIS A 50 5.89 -3.02 2.01
C HIS A 50 5.85 -2.45 3.43
N ALA A 51 6.60 -1.36 3.70
CA ALA A 51 6.65 -0.75 5.02
C ALA A 51 5.26 -0.29 5.51
N PHE A 52 4.41 0.18 4.61
CA PHE A 52 3.02 0.51 4.89
C PHE A 52 2.23 -0.72 5.36
N GLN A 53 2.22 -1.79 4.56
CA GLN A 53 1.49 -3.02 4.90
C GLN A 53 2.04 -3.67 6.17
N HIS A 54 3.37 -3.72 6.33
CA HIS A 54 4.02 -4.24 7.54
C HIS A 54 3.61 -3.45 8.78
N THR A 55 3.55 -2.11 8.70
CA THR A 55 3.08 -1.28 9.81
C THR A 55 1.67 -1.64 10.25
N LEU A 56 0.75 -1.88 9.30
CA LEU A 56 -0.64 -2.23 9.62
C LEU A 56 -0.76 -3.65 10.20
N MET A 57 -0.03 -4.61 9.64
CA MET A 57 0.04 -5.98 10.18
C MET A 57 0.64 -6.03 11.57
N ASP A 58 1.71 -5.26 11.81
CA ASP A 58 2.33 -5.17 13.13
C ASP A 58 1.41 -4.51 14.15
N ALA A 59 0.71 -3.44 13.75
CA ALA A 59 -0.26 -2.78 14.62
C ALA A 59 -1.38 -3.74 15.05
N LEU A 60 -1.94 -4.54 14.12
CA LEU A 60 -2.92 -5.57 14.43
C LEU A 60 -2.34 -6.64 15.35
N THR A 61 -1.14 -7.13 15.05
CA THR A 61 -0.49 -8.18 15.82
C THR A 61 -0.22 -7.73 17.25
N ARG A 62 0.33 -6.52 17.45
CA ARG A 62 0.57 -5.94 18.78
C ARG A 62 -0.73 -5.70 19.53
N TYR A 63 -1.72 -5.11 18.88
CA TYR A 63 -3.04 -4.89 19.48
C TYR A 63 -3.66 -6.19 19.99
N HIS A 64 -3.74 -7.22 19.14
CA HIS A 64 -4.34 -8.49 19.53
C HIS A 64 -3.51 -9.27 20.58
N ARG A 65 -2.17 -9.17 20.53
CA ARG A 65 -1.28 -9.68 21.59
C ARG A 65 -1.59 -9.01 22.93
N MET A 66 -1.72 -7.69 22.96
CA MET A 66 -2.08 -6.94 24.16
C MET A 66 -3.53 -7.19 24.61
N CYS A 67 -4.43 -7.59 23.71
CA CYS A 67 -5.77 -8.07 24.04
C CYS A 67 -5.79 -9.51 24.57
N GLY A 68 -4.62 -10.13 24.82
CA GLY A 68 -4.49 -11.46 25.43
C GLY A 68 -4.67 -12.62 24.46
N ARG A 69 -4.68 -12.40 23.14
CA ARG A 69 -4.70 -13.48 22.15
C ARG A 69 -3.33 -14.10 21.94
N ALA A 70 -3.30 -15.39 21.59
CA ALA A 70 -2.09 -16.04 21.10
C ALA A 70 -1.81 -15.54 19.68
N ALA A 71 -1.12 -14.39 19.57
CA ALA A 71 -0.91 -13.71 18.30
C ALA A 71 0.37 -14.19 17.60
N LEU A 72 0.21 -14.74 16.39
CA LEU A 72 1.29 -15.12 15.49
C LEU A 72 1.30 -14.19 14.27
N TRP A 73 2.42 -13.55 14.02
CA TRP A 73 2.73 -12.98 12.72
C TRP A 73 3.81 -13.81 12.05
N GLN A 74 3.42 -14.65 11.08
CA GLN A 74 4.28 -15.59 10.37
C GLN A 74 5.12 -14.85 9.32
N PRO A 75 6.46 -14.77 9.49
CA PRO A 75 7.36 -14.20 8.50
C PRO A 75 7.74 -15.17 7.39
N GLY A 76 8.37 -14.63 6.35
CA GLY A 76 9.05 -15.35 5.31
C GLY A 76 9.27 -14.55 4.05
N THR A 77 9.93 -15.16 3.06
CA THR A 77 10.27 -14.56 1.77
C THR A 77 9.92 -15.51 0.62
N ASP A 78 9.68 -14.93 -0.57
CA ASP A 78 9.37 -15.67 -1.79
C ASP A 78 10.58 -15.73 -2.72
N HIS A 79 10.81 -16.90 -3.32
CA HIS A 79 11.90 -17.14 -4.28
C HIS A 79 11.74 -16.37 -5.60
N ALA A 80 10.51 -15.94 -5.95
CA ALA A 80 10.20 -15.09 -7.11
C ALA A 80 10.88 -15.53 -8.41
N GLY A 81 10.55 -16.72 -8.89
CA GLY A 81 11.23 -17.46 -9.97
C GLY A 81 11.78 -16.60 -11.10
N ILE A 82 10.90 -16.02 -11.94
CA ILE A 82 11.31 -15.20 -13.10
C ILE A 82 12.14 -13.99 -12.65
N ALA A 83 11.64 -13.24 -11.64
CA ALA A 83 12.23 -11.97 -11.26
C ALA A 83 13.64 -12.14 -10.65
N THR A 84 13.83 -13.13 -9.78
CA THR A 84 15.13 -13.41 -9.17
C THR A 84 16.13 -13.93 -10.20
N GLN A 85 15.70 -14.85 -11.09
CA GLN A 85 16.55 -15.32 -12.18
C GLN A 85 17.04 -14.17 -13.06
N MET A 86 16.14 -13.24 -13.45
CA MET A 86 16.49 -12.05 -14.23
C MET A 86 17.50 -11.13 -13.53
N VAL A 87 17.36 -10.93 -12.20
CA VAL A 87 18.32 -10.13 -11.44
C VAL A 87 19.73 -10.74 -11.53
N VAL A 88 19.84 -12.04 -11.32
CA VAL A 88 21.13 -12.75 -11.38
C VAL A 88 21.70 -12.79 -12.80
N GLU A 89 20.87 -13.07 -13.82
CA GLU A 89 21.29 -13.02 -15.23
C GLU A 89 21.83 -11.64 -15.61
N ARG A 90 21.19 -10.56 -15.12
CA ARG A 90 21.66 -9.19 -15.36
C ARG A 90 23.02 -8.92 -14.71
N GLN A 91 23.23 -9.41 -13.49
CA GLN A 91 24.52 -9.27 -12.79
C GLN A 91 25.62 -10.04 -13.52
N LEU A 92 25.33 -11.26 -14.00
CA LEU A 92 26.25 -12.05 -14.80
C LEU A 92 26.58 -11.37 -16.13
N ASN A 93 25.56 -10.87 -16.84
CA ASN A 93 25.77 -10.15 -18.12
C ASN A 93 26.62 -8.89 -17.94
N ALA A 94 26.51 -8.17 -16.82
CA ALA A 94 27.37 -7.03 -16.50
C ALA A 94 28.83 -7.45 -16.28
N GLN A 95 29.08 -8.71 -15.95
CA GLN A 95 30.42 -9.34 -15.84
C GLN A 95 30.85 -10.00 -17.12
N GLY A 96 30.07 -9.94 -18.21
CA GLY A 96 30.35 -10.56 -19.50
C GLY A 96 30.05 -12.06 -19.56
N VAL A 97 29.36 -12.63 -18.57
CA VAL A 97 28.98 -14.04 -18.46
C VAL A 97 27.51 -14.20 -18.84
N LYS A 98 27.18 -15.08 -19.76
CA LYS A 98 25.78 -15.43 -20.09
C LYS A 98 25.37 -16.68 -19.32
N ARG A 99 24.08 -16.82 -19.01
CA ARG A 99 23.52 -18.04 -18.39
C ARG A 99 23.85 -19.29 -19.18
N THR A 100 23.87 -19.20 -20.52
CA THR A 100 24.22 -20.31 -21.44
C THR A 100 25.67 -20.76 -21.36
N ASP A 101 26.55 -20.00 -20.74
CA ASP A 101 27.96 -20.35 -20.54
C ASP A 101 28.17 -21.19 -19.26
N LEU A 102 27.10 -21.38 -18.45
CA LEU A 102 27.10 -22.08 -17.18
C LEU A 102 26.24 -23.34 -17.26
N THR A 103 26.58 -24.33 -16.42
CA THR A 103 25.65 -25.42 -16.11
C THR A 103 24.49 -24.91 -15.24
N ARG A 104 23.42 -25.71 -15.16
CA ARG A 104 22.28 -25.37 -14.29
C ARG A 104 22.71 -25.25 -12.82
N GLU A 105 23.55 -26.15 -12.37
CA GLU A 105 24.07 -26.19 -11.01
C GLU A 105 24.89 -24.94 -10.67
N GLU A 106 25.84 -24.56 -11.53
CA GLU A 106 26.67 -23.36 -11.36
C GLU A 106 25.81 -22.06 -11.33
N PHE A 107 24.79 -22.02 -12.18
CA PHE A 107 23.85 -20.90 -12.17
C PHE A 107 23.05 -20.85 -10.87
N LEU A 108 22.51 -21.98 -10.42
CA LEU A 108 21.72 -22.06 -9.19
C LEU A 108 22.55 -21.67 -7.95
N GLU A 109 23.83 -22.01 -7.87
CA GLU A 109 24.72 -21.54 -6.80
C GLU A 109 24.77 -20.00 -6.74
N ARG A 110 24.82 -19.33 -7.89
CA ARG A 110 24.78 -17.85 -7.94
C ARG A 110 23.43 -17.30 -7.44
N VAL A 111 22.34 -17.97 -7.82
CA VAL A 111 21.00 -17.56 -7.38
C VAL A 111 20.84 -17.75 -5.88
N TRP A 112 21.32 -18.86 -5.31
CA TRP A 112 21.30 -19.08 -3.86
C TRP A 112 22.12 -18.03 -3.10
N ALA A 113 23.30 -17.68 -3.58
CA ALA A 113 24.14 -16.63 -2.99
C ALA A 113 23.41 -15.26 -3.01
N TRP A 114 22.77 -14.92 -4.13
CA TRP A 114 21.94 -13.72 -4.22
C TRP A 114 20.76 -13.74 -3.25
N THR A 115 20.05 -14.87 -3.16
CA THR A 115 18.89 -15.05 -2.28
C THR A 115 19.26 -14.85 -0.82
N ALA A 116 20.39 -15.40 -0.37
CA ALA A 116 20.90 -15.20 1.00
C ALA A 116 21.21 -13.72 1.26
N HIS A 117 21.80 -13.00 0.32
CA HIS A 117 22.09 -11.56 0.43
C HIS A 117 20.81 -10.73 0.50
N SER A 118 19.89 -10.92 -0.45
CA SER A 118 18.64 -10.16 -0.54
C SER A 118 17.72 -10.44 0.65
N GLY A 119 17.55 -11.72 1.04
CA GLY A 119 16.77 -12.10 2.20
C GLY A 119 17.31 -11.53 3.51
N GLY A 120 18.63 -11.54 3.70
CA GLY A 120 19.29 -10.89 4.84
C GLY A 120 19.04 -9.39 4.89
N THR A 121 19.05 -8.71 3.75
CA THR A 121 18.73 -7.27 3.64
C THR A 121 17.27 -7.00 4.02
N ILE A 122 16.33 -7.78 3.50
CA ILE A 122 14.90 -7.67 3.81
C ILE A 122 14.67 -7.86 5.31
N ALA A 123 15.25 -8.90 5.90
CA ALA A 123 15.13 -9.18 7.34
C ALA A 123 15.71 -8.04 8.20
N ALA A 124 16.81 -7.42 7.79
CA ALA A 124 17.38 -6.26 8.47
C ALA A 124 16.46 -5.03 8.37
N GLN A 125 15.83 -4.79 7.20
CA GLN A 125 14.85 -3.72 7.03
C GLN A 125 13.61 -3.94 7.89
N MET A 126 13.07 -5.16 7.97
CA MET A 126 11.93 -5.50 8.83
C MET A 126 12.24 -5.24 10.30
N ARG A 127 13.43 -5.63 10.78
CA ARG A 127 13.88 -5.33 12.14
C ARG A 127 13.93 -3.83 12.40
N ARG A 128 14.43 -3.09 11.42
CA ARG A 128 14.55 -1.63 11.53
C ARG A 128 13.19 -0.92 11.51
N LEU A 129 12.20 -1.48 10.80
CA LEU A 129 10.80 -1.02 10.80
C LEU A 129 10.04 -1.39 12.08
N GLY A 130 10.62 -2.24 12.92
CA GLY A 130 10.03 -2.63 14.20
C GLY A 130 9.01 -3.77 14.08
N ASP A 131 9.07 -4.57 13.01
CA ASP A 131 8.15 -5.67 12.76
C ASP A 131 8.25 -6.75 13.85
N SER A 132 7.17 -7.04 14.56
CA SER A 132 7.12 -8.02 15.65
C SER A 132 6.76 -9.44 15.17
N VAL A 133 7.42 -9.87 14.09
CA VAL A 133 7.28 -11.21 13.52
C VAL A 133 8.00 -12.26 14.40
N ASP A 134 7.51 -13.48 14.40
CA ASP A 134 8.18 -14.58 15.08
C ASP A 134 9.35 -15.12 14.23
N TRP A 135 10.54 -14.56 14.41
CA TRP A 135 11.75 -14.92 13.66
C TRP A 135 12.14 -16.38 13.77
N SER A 136 11.74 -17.09 14.83
CA SER A 136 12.00 -18.53 14.98
C SER A 136 11.24 -19.36 13.93
N ARG A 137 10.25 -18.74 13.26
CA ARG A 137 9.39 -19.35 12.25
C ARG A 137 9.61 -18.77 10.86
N ASP A 138 10.71 -18.04 10.63
CA ASP A 138 11.02 -17.53 9.31
C ASP A 138 11.04 -18.67 8.28
N ARG A 139 10.40 -18.46 7.13
CA ARG A 139 10.25 -19.43 6.05
C ARG A 139 10.66 -18.84 4.71
N PHE A 140 11.20 -19.70 3.88
CA PHE A 140 11.45 -19.40 2.49
C PHE A 140 10.68 -20.37 1.59
N THR A 141 10.04 -19.87 0.54
CA THR A 141 9.18 -20.73 -0.31
C THR A 141 9.88 -21.94 -0.90
N MET A 142 11.23 -21.95 -0.96
CA MET A 142 12.04 -23.12 -1.38
C MET A 142 12.71 -23.87 -0.23
N ASP A 143 12.30 -23.65 1.01
CA ASP A 143 12.71 -24.51 2.14
C ASP A 143 12.36 -25.97 1.86
N PRO A 144 13.12 -26.93 2.36
CA PRO A 144 12.86 -28.35 2.12
C PRO A 144 11.44 -28.81 2.49
N ALA A 145 10.90 -28.31 3.61
CA ALA A 145 9.54 -28.63 4.06
C ALA A 145 8.46 -28.03 3.12
N LEU A 146 8.64 -26.78 2.67
CA LEU A 146 7.72 -26.14 1.75
C LEU A 146 7.83 -26.76 0.35
N SER A 147 9.04 -27.11 -0.10
CA SER A 147 9.26 -27.85 -1.35
C SER A 147 8.59 -29.22 -1.35
N ALA A 148 8.62 -29.93 -0.22
CA ALA A 148 7.90 -31.21 -0.06
C ALA A 148 6.37 -31.01 -0.17
N ALA A 149 5.84 -29.94 0.41
CA ALA A 149 4.43 -29.58 0.29
C ALA A 149 4.03 -29.28 -1.17
N VAL A 150 4.86 -28.57 -1.91
CA VAL A 150 4.66 -28.27 -3.35
C VAL A 150 4.60 -29.56 -4.16
N VAL A 151 5.55 -30.47 -3.96
CA VAL A 151 5.57 -31.78 -4.61
C VAL A 151 4.34 -32.60 -4.26
N GLU A 152 3.94 -32.62 -3.00
CA GLU A 152 2.74 -33.34 -2.52
C GLU A 152 1.47 -32.83 -3.21
N VAL A 153 1.29 -31.50 -3.29
CA VAL A 153 0.14 -30.88 -3.96
C VAL A 153 0.10 -31.22 -5.44
N PHE A 154 1.23 -31.12 -6.13
CA PHE A 154 1.31 -31.43 -7.57
C PHE A 154 0.92 -32.88 -7.84
N VAL A 155 1.50 -33.82 -7.09
CA VAL A 155 1.25 -35.26 -7.27
C VAL A 155 -0.23 -35.60 -6.99
N ARG A 156 -0.83 -35.07 -5.91
CA ARG A 156 -2.25 -35.33 -5.60
C ARG A 156 -3.18 -34.76 -6.67
N LEU A 157 -2.95 -33.50 -7.10
CA LEU A 157 -3.76 -32.91 -8.16
C LEU A 157 -3.65 -33.69 -9.47
N HIS A 158 -2.47 -34.20 -9.80
CA HIS A 158 -2.28 -35.04 -10.99
C HIS A 158 -3.02 -36.39 -10.86
N GLN A 159 -2.94 -37.05 -9.71
CA GLN A 159 -3.63 -38.31 -9.43
C GLN A 159 -5.16 -38.16 -9.52
N GLU A 160 -5.68 -37.00 -9.17
CA GLU A 160 -7.11 -36.67 -9.29
C GLU A 160 -7.50 -36.16 -10.71
N GLY A 161 -6.55 -36.09 -11.63
CA GLY A 161 -6.78 -35.61 -13.00
C GLY A 161 -7.04 -34.11 -13.10
N LEU A 162 -6.67 -33.35 -12.06
CA LEU A 162 -6.77 -31.89 -12.01
C LEU A 162 -5.50 -31.20 -12.55
N ILE A 163 -4.39 -31.91 -12.62
CA ILE A 163 -3.19 -31.46 -13.37
C ILE A 163 -3.03 -32.35 -14.60
N TYR A 164 -2.76 -31.72 -15.74
CA TYR A 164 -2.52 -32.41 -17.00
C TYR A 164 -1.48 -31.67 -17.82
N ARG A 165 -0.82 -32.40 -18.74
CA ARG A 165 0.09 -31.83 -19.75
C ARG A 165 -0.64 -31.76 -21.09
N GLY A 166 -0.55 -30.62 -21.77
CA GLY A 166 -1.23 -30.47 -23.05
C GLY A 166 -0.63 -29.35 -23.91
N LYS A 167 -0.82 -29.47 -25.20
CA LYS A 167 -0.38 -28.49 -26.17
C LYS A 167 -1.44 -27.42 -26.33
N ARG A 168 -1.12 -26.20 -25.92
CA ARG A 168 -1.99 -25.02 -25.99
C ARG A 168 -1.23 -23.78 -26.37
N LEU A 169 -1.97 -22.78 -26.80
CA LEU A 169 -1.42 -21.44 -27.04
C LEU A 169 -1.20 -20.74 -25.69
N VAL A 170 -0.01 -20.20 -25.49
CA VAL A 170 0.39 -19.45 -24.29
C VAL A 170 0.94 -18.08 -24.66
N ASN A 171 0.91 -17.14 -23.71
CA ASN A 171 1.69 -15.92 -23.80
C ASN A 171 3.17 -16.27 -23.61
N TRP A 172 3.95 -16.15 -24.65
CA TRP A 172 5.37 -16.51 -24.66
C TRP A 172 6.25 -15.27 -24.70
N ASP A 173 7.21 -15.20 -23.78
CA ASP A 173 8.23 -14.16 -23.80
C ASP A 173 9.46 -14.65 -24.59
N PRO A 174 9.73 -14.08 -25.78
CA PRO A 174 10.83 -14.54 -26.61
C PRO A 174 12.23 -14.10 -26.14
N VAL A 175 12.29 -13.18 -25.17
CA VAL A 175 13.54 -12.73 -24.54
C VAL A 175 13.87 -13.62 -23.34
N LEU A 176 12.87 -13.87 -22.47
CA LEU A 176 13.03 -14.73 -21.29
C LEU A 176 12.94 -16.22 -21.64
N LEU A 177 12.41 -16.56 -22.82
CA LEU A 177 12.21 -17.92 -23.32
C LEU A 177 11.31 -18.76 -22.40
N THR A 178 10.23 -18.18 -21.91
CA THR A 178 9.29 -18.83 -20.99
C THR A 178 7.85 -18.40 -21.24
N ALA A 179 6.92 -19.29 -20.87
CA ALA A 179 5.51 -18.96 -20.80
C ALA A 179 5.26 -17.98 -19.64
N LEU A 180 4.33 -17.04 -19.85
CA LEU A 180 3.81 -16.10 -18.86
C LEU A 180 2.34 -16.36 -18.61
N SER A 181 1.85 -16.05 -17.42
CA SER A 181 0.41 -16.01 -17.14
C SER A 181 -0.23 -14.77 -17.79
N ASP A 182 -1.55 -14.83 -18.06
CA ASP A 182 -2.29 -13.72 -18.69
C ASP A 182 -2.15 -12.40 -17.91
N LEU A 183 -1.89 -12.47 -16.61
CA LEU A 183 -1.78 -11.32 -15.72
C LEU A 183 -0.38 -10.68 -15.70
N GLU A 184 0.63 -11.39 -16.20
CA GLU A 184 1.98 -10.86 -16.43
C GLU A 184 2.09 -10.15 -17.79
N VAL A 185 0.96 -10.07 -18.51
CA VAL A 185 0.86 -9.38 -19.80
C VAL A 185 0.38 -7.94 -19.57
N GLN A 186 1.19 -6.98 -20.00
CA GLN A 186 0.85 -5.58 -19.99
C GLN A 186 0.36 -5.11 -21.35
N PRO A 187 -0.93 -4.77 -21.51
CA PRO A 187 -1.43 -4.20 -22.74
C PRO A 187 -0.93 -2.75 -22.88
N GLN A 188 -0.24 -2.45 -23.99
CA GLN A 188 0.19 -1.09 -24.31
C GLN A 188 -0.46 -0.62 -25.60
N GLU A 189 -1.08 0.57 -25.56
CA GLU A 189 -1.59 1.21 -26.78
C GLU A 189 -0.43 1.80 -27.58
N GLU A 190 -0.34 1.41 -28.86
CA GLU A 190 0.70 1.89 -29.79
C GLU A 190 0.06 2.33 -31.11
N GLU A 191 0.67 3.30 -31.74
CA GLU A 191 0.33 3.65 -33.14
C GLU A 191 0.94 2.59 -34.09
N GLY A 192 0.08 1.92 -34.80
CA GLY A 192 0.46 0.90 -35.76
C GLY A 192 -0.25 1.10 -37.09
N ARG A 193 -0.31 0.01 -37.84
CA ARG A 193 -0.96 -0.02 -39.16
C ARG A 193 -1.84 -1.25 -39.30
N LEU A 194 -2.91 -1.11 -40.08
CA LEU A 194 -3.74 -2.21 -40.56
C LEU A 194 -3.49 -2.37 -42.05
N TRP A 195 -2.99 -3.52 -42.44
CA TRP A 195 -2.72 -3.86 -43.82
C TRP A 195 -3.85 -4.67 -44.41
N HIS A 196 -4.38 -4.23 -45.55
CA HIS A 196 -5.41 -4.94 -46.34
C HIS A 196 -4.70 -5.70 -47.43
N LEU A 197 -4.75 -7.06 -47.38
CA LEU A 197 -4.02 -7.95 -48.25
C LEU A 197 -4.96 -8.73 -49.15
N ARG A 198 -4.68 -8.81 -50.45
CA ARG A 198 -5.42 -9.58 -51.41
C ARG A 198 -5.00 -11.05 -51.37
N TYR A 199 -5.93 -11.96 -51.13
CA TYR A 199 -5.75 -13.40 -51.24
C TYR A 199 -6.48 -13.88 -52.46
N PRO A 200 -5.78 -14.26 -53.57
CA PRO A 200 -6.41 -14.73 -54.80
C PRO A 200 -7.21 -16.01 -54.58
N LEU A 201 -8.35 -16.12 -55.21
CA LEU A 201 -9.09 -17.38 -55.26
C LEU A 201 -8.31 -18.43 -56.04
N SER A 202 -8.22 -19.67 -55.56
CA SER A 202 -7.53 -20.77 -56.21
C SER A 202 -8.12 -21.16 -57.54
N GLN A 203 -9.45 -20.94 -57.73
CA GLN A 203 -10.20 -21.21 -58.95
C GLN A 203 -11.16 -20.07 -59.27
N GLY A 204 -11.28 -19.72 -60.57
CA GLY A 204 -12.35 -18.86 -61.08
C GLY A 204 -12.10 -17.38 -61.09
N GLY A 205 -10.88 -16.90 -60.83
CA GLY A 205 -10.51 -15.49 -60.81
C GLY A 205 -11.10 -14.70 -59.62
N GLY A 206 -10.50 -13.53 -59.35
CA GLY A 206 -10.88 -12.70 -58.16
C GLY A 206 -10.03 -12.96 -56.92
N HIS A 207 -10.36 -12.25 -55.86
CA HIS A 207 -9.63 -12.36 -54.57
C HIS A 207 -10.56 -12.01 -53.42
N VAL A 208 -10.22 -12.40 -52.19
CA VAL A 208 -10.75 -11.83 -50.96
C VAL A 208 -9.70 -10.91 -50.34
N VAL A 209 -10.14 -9.91 -49.60
CA VAL A 209 -9.24 -8.98 -48.91
C VAL A 209 -9.27 -9.28 -47.41
N VAL A 210 -8.15 -9.57 -46.80
CA VAL A 210 -8.00 -9.74 -45.36
C VAL A 210 -7.31 -8.51 -44.73
N ALA A 211 -7.75 -8.08 -43.57
CA ALA A 211 -7.15 -6.98 -42.85
C ALA A 211 -6.36 -7.52 -41.64
N THR A 212 -5.09 -7.15 -41.48
CA THR A 212 -4.25 -7.64 -40.39
C THR A 212 -3.29 -6.57 -39.87
N THR A 213 -3.02 -6.60 -38.56
CA THR A 213 -1.95 -5.84 -37.90
C THR A 213 -0.61 -6.61 -37.87
N ARG A 214 -0.64 -7.92 -38.23
CA ARG A 214 0.50 -8.85 -38.15
C ARG A 214 0.71 -9.60 -39.47
N PRO A 215 1.15 -8.92 -40.53
CA PRO A 215 1.29 -9.55 -41.85
C PRO A 215 2.33 -10.71 -41.88
N GLU A 216 3.33 -10.71 -40.99
CA GLU A 216 4.31 -11.80 -40.88
C GLU A 216 3.68 -13.16 -40.54
N THR A 217 2.57 -13.16 -39.79
CA THR A 217 1.93 -14.43 -39.38
C THR A 217 1.14 -15.08 -40.51
N MET A 218 0.92 -14.37 -41.64
CA MET A 218 0.22 -14.95 -42.81
C MET A 218 0.83 -16.25 -43.31
N LEU A 219 2.12 -16.41 -43.12
CA LEU A 219 2.80 -17.66 -43.55
C LEU A 219 2.28 -18.92 -42.84
N GLY A 220 1.61 -18.72 -41.67
CA GLY A 220 0.97 -19.77 -40.87
C GLY A 220 -0.55 -19.83 -41.01
N ASP A 221 -1.18 -19.05 -41.90
CA ASP A 221 -2.64 -19.07 -42.08
C ASP A 221 -3.17 -20.46 -42.47
N ALA A 222 -4.26 -20.84 -41.82
CA ALA A 222 -4.92 -22.14 -42.04
C ALA A 222 -6.28 -22.00 -42.74
N ALA A 223 -6.91 -20.83 -42.67
CA ALA A 223 -8.20 -20.50 -43.31
C ALA A 223 -8.36 -18.98 -43.44
N VAL A 224 -9.39 -18.59 -44.21
CA VAL A 224 -9.99 -17.25 -44.17
C VAL A 224 -11.43 -17.44 -43.65
N ALA A 225 -11.79 -16.67 -42.59
CA ALA A 225 -13.13 -16.72 -42.02
C ALA A 225 -13.96 -15.52 -42.46
N VAL A 226 -15.25 -15.75 -42.65
CA VAL A 226 -16.27 -14.74 -42.96
C VAL A 226 -17.48 -14.93 -42.07
N ASN A 227 -18.27 -13.89 -41.83
CA ASN A 227 -19.50 -14.04 -41.07
C ASN A 227 -20.55 -14.79 -41.91
N PRO A 228 -21.25 -15.80 -41.39
CA PRO A 228 -22.27 -16.56 -42.12
C PRO A 228 -23.45 -15.71 -42.59
N GLN A 229 -23.66 -14.53 -41.98
CA GLN A 229 -24.72 -13.60 -42.35
C GLN A 229 -24.25 -12.53 -43.35
N ASP A 230 -22.97 -12.49 -43.71
CA ASP A 230 -22.45 -11.51 -44.66
C ASP A 230 -22.69 -11.94 -46.12
N GLU A 231 -23.67 -11.30 -46.75
CA GLU A 231 -24.06 -11.58 -48.13
C GLU A 231 -22.91 -11.41 -49.13
N ARG A 232 -21.91 -10.58 -48.84
CA ARG A 232 -20.77 -10.33 -49.74
C ARG A 232 -19.93 -11.59 -49.98
N TYR A 233 -19.89 -12.49 -49.00
CA TYR A 233 -18.98 -13.63 -49.00
C TYR A 233 -19.70 -14.99 -48.95
N ARG A 234 -21.01 -15.00 -48.78
CA ARG A 234 -21.81 -16.24 -48.68
C ARG A 234 -21.52 -17.24 -49.82
N ALA A 235 -21.39 -16.78 -51.07
CA ALA A 235 -21.11 -17.63 -52.23
C ALA A 235 -19.66 -18.14 -52.28
N LEU A 236 -18.78 -17.62 -51.45
CA LEU A 236 -17.36 -17.99 -51.38
C LEU A 236 -17.08 -19.02 -50.29
N VAL A 237 -18.00 -19.25 -49.34
CA VAL A 237 -17.82 -20.23 -48.25
C VAL A 237 -17.64 -21.63 -48.86
N GLY A 238 -16.64 -22.35 -48.41
CA GLY A 238 -16.24 -23.67 -48.94
C GLY A 238 -15.30 -23.62 -50.14
N ARG A 239 -15.06 -22.44 -50.74
CA ARG A 239 -14.03 -22.25 -51.79
C ARG A 239 -12.66 -22.14 -51.15
N GLN A 240 -11.60 -22.11 -51.96
CA GLN A 240 -10.21 -21.98 -51.52
C GLN A 240 -9.58 -20.71 -52.07
N VAL A 241 -8.68 -20.14 -51.24
CA VAL A 241 -7.78 -19.07 -51.67
C VAL A 241 -6.35 -19.59 -51.73
N ARG A 242 -5.58 -19.10 -52.68
CA ARG A 242 -4.13 -19.34 -52.77
C ARG A 242 -3.43 -18.38 -51.81
N LEU A 243 -2.90 -18.92 -50.73
CA LEU A 243 -2.18 -18.13 -49.76
C LEU A 243 -0.91 -17.53 -50.41
N PRO A 244 -0.79 -16.18 -50.46
CA PRO A 244 0.36 -15.54 -51.05
C PRO A 244 1.67 -15.94 -50.34
N LEU A 245 2.78 -15.96 -51.08
CA LEU A 245 4.13 -16.20 -50.55
C LEU A 245 4.35 -17.62 -50.00
N ALA A 246 3.35 -18.29 -49.51
CA ALA A 246 3.42 -19.64 -48.93
C ALA A 246 2.97 -20.74 -49.93
N GLU A 247 2.35 -20.35 -51.07
CA GLU A 247 1.96 -21.18 -52.20
C GLU A 247 1.08 -22.40 -51.86
N ARG A 248 0.25 -22.31 -50.82
CA ARG A 248 -0.70 -23.35 -50.46
C ARG A 248 -2.16 -22.85 -50.52
N ASP A 249 -3.07 -23.76 -50.74
CA ASP A 249 -4.48 -23.44 -50.74
C ASP A 249 -5.07 -23.61 -49.34
N ILE A 250 -5.89 -22.64 -48.93
CA ILE A 250 -6.56 -22.62 -47.63
C ILE A 250 -8.08 -22.37 -47.85
N PRO A 251 -8.95 -22.97 -47.04
CA PRO A 251 -10.39 -22.83 -47.19
C PRO A 251 -10.92 -21.48 -46.73
N ILE A 252 -12.04 -21.05 -47.33
CA ILE A 252 -12.92 -19.98 -46.80
C ILE A 252 -13.98 -20.65 -45.94
N ILE A 253 -14.02 -20.33 -44.65
CA ILE A 253 -14.95 -20.88 -43.66
C ILE A 253 -15.95 -19.83 -43.19
N ALA A 254 -17.09 -20.26 -42.66
CA ALA A 254 -18.08 -19.39 -42.05
C ALA A 254 -17.98 -19.49 -40.50
N ASP A 255 -17.76 -18.39 -39.81
CA ASP A 255 -17.75 -18.33 -38.32
C ASP A 255 -18.38 -17.02 -37.83
N ALA A 256 -19.27 -17.14 -36.85
CA ALA A 256 -19.98 -16.00 -36.25
C ALA A 256 -19.05 -15.05 -35.46
N PHE A 257 -17.82 -15.46 -35.14
CA PHE A 257 -16.78 -14.64 -34.55
C PHE A 257 -16.40 -13.42 -35.39
N VAL A 258 -16.52 -13.51 -36.72
CA VAL A 258 -16.12 -12.42 -37.63
C VAL A 258 -17.13 -11.27 -37.58
N ASP A 259 -16.63 -10.07 -37.27
CA ASP A 259 -17.40 -8.84 -37.38
C ASP A 259 -17.43 -8.35 -38.84
N PRO A 260 -18.61 -8.33 -39.51
CA PRO A 260 -18.73 -7.88 -40.89
C PRO A 260 -18.38 -6.42 -41.14
N ALA A 261 -18.42 -5.60 -40.09
CA ALA A 261 -18.11 -4.16 -40.11
C ALA A 261 -16.66 -3.84 -39.92
N PHE A 262 -15.85 -4.77 -39.37
CA PHE A 262 -14.43 -4.53 -39.12
C PHE A 262 -13.56 -4.88 -40.32
N GLY A 263 -12.69 -3.98 -40.70
CA GLY A 263 -11.73 -4.18 -41.81
C GLY A 263 -12.42 -4.38 -43.15
N SER A 264 -12.26 -5.58 -43.69
CA SER A 264 -12.91 -6.04 -44.93
C SER A 264 -14.15 -6.95 -44.68
N GLY A 265 -14.40 -7.38 -43.45
CA GLY A 265 -15.33 -8.45 -43.11
C GLY A 265 -14.76 -9.86 -43.36
N CYS A 266 -13.51 -9.96 -43.79
CA CYS A 266 -12.77 -11.22 -43.94
C CYS A 266 -11.58 -11.21 -42.97
N VAL A 267 -11.42 -12.27 -42.19
CA VAL A 267 -10.33 -12.42 -41.21
C VAL A 267 -9.49 -13.63 -41.61
N LYS A 268 -8.15 -13.44 -41.66
CA LYS A 268 -7.24 -14.57 -41.77
C LYS A 268 -7.20 -15.33 -40.45
N ILE A 269 -7.16 -16.64 -40.48
CA ILE A 269 -7.13 -17.50 -39.31
C ILE A 269 -5.80 -18.20 -39.20
N THR A 270 -5.05 -17.83 -38.13
CA THR A 270 -3.72 -18.35 -37.82
C THR A 270 -3.73 -19.01 -36.43
N PRO A 271 -4.21 -20.25 -36.30
CA PRO A 271 -4.51 -20.87 -35.00
C PRO A 271 -3.30 -21.00 -34.05
N ALA A 272 -2.08 -20.99 -34.57
CA ALA A 272 -0.87 -21.11 -33.77
C ALA A 272 -0.34 -19.74 -33.25
N HIS A 273 -0.92 -18.60 -33.66
CA HIS A 273 -0.36 -17.27 -33.37
C HIS A 273 -1.37 -16.19 -32.96
N ASP A 274 -2.62 -16.58 -32.72
CA ASP A 274 -3.68 -15.73 -32.18
C ASP A 274 -4.65 -16.56 -31.33
N PHE A 275 -5.02 -16.07 -30.14
CA PHE A 275 -5.91 -16.80 -29.21
C PHE A 275 -7.34 -16.99 -29.75
N ASN A 276 -7.89 -16.01 -30.45
CA ASN A 276 -9.21 -16.11 -31.05
C ASN A 276 -9.18 -17.07 -32.24
N ASP A 277 -8.14 -16.96 -33.08
CA ASP A 277 -7.94 -17.86 -34.21
C ASP A 277 -7.71 -19.30 -33.76
N TYR A 278 -7.08 -19.50 -32.57
CA TYR A 278 -6.95 -20.83 -31.97
C TYR A 278 -8.30 -21.44 -31.63
N GLU A 279 -9.23 -20.68 -31.06
CA GLU A 279 -10.57 -21.16 -30.76
C GLU A 279 -11.37 -21.45 -32.03
N VAL A 280 -11.26 -20.60 -33.06
CA VAL A 280 -11.85 -20.87 -34.37
C VAL A 280 -11.24 -22.14 -34.98
N GLY A 281 -9.91 -22.28 -34.90
CA GLY A 281 -9.21 -23.45 -35.36
C GLY A 281 -9.65 -24.75 -34.70
N GLN A 282 -9.93 -24.71 -33.37
CA GLN A 282 -10.49 -25.87 -32.67
C GLN A 282 -11.89 -26.24 -33.16
N ARG A 283 -12.80 -25.24 -33.32
CA ARG A 283 -14.19 -25.47 -33.80
C ARG A 283 -14.25 -26.04 -35.22
N HIS A 284 -13.33 -25.61 -36.08
CA HIS A 284 -13.31 -26.00 -37.50
C HIS A 284 -12.22 -27.06 -37.80
N HIS A 285 -11.58 -27.63 -36.78
CA HIS A 285 -10.52 -28.65 -36.93
C HIS A 285 -9.39 -28.24 -37.90
N LEU A 286 -8.98 -26.95 -37.85
CA LEU A 286 -7.94 -26.41 -38.73
C LEU A 286 -6.54 -26.83 -38.24
N PRO A 287 -5.58 -26.95 -39.15
CA PRO A 287 -4.20 -27.25 -38.78
C PRO A 287 -3.59 -26.08 -38.00
N GLN A 288 -2.80 -26.43 -36.99
CA GLN A 288 -2.08 -25.46 -36.14
C GLN A 288 -0.63 -25.34 -36.66
N ILE A 289 -0.39 -24.37 -37.50
CA ILE A 289 0.91 -24.20 -38.19
C ILE A 289 1.74 -23.17 -37.39
N ASN A 290 2.60 -23.66 -36.49
CA ASN A 290 3.53 -22.83 -35.76
C ASN A 290 4.73 -22.44 -36.64
N ILE A 291 4.85 -21.16 -36.99
CA ILE A 291 5.90 -20.63 -37.87
C ILE A 291 7.05 -19.95 -37.10
N PHE A 292 6.98 -19.86 -35.78
CA PHE A 292 8.00 -19.22 -34.96
C PHE A 292 8.79 -20.23 -34.12
N THR A 293 10.05 -19.93 -33.92
CA THR A 293 10.90 -20.55 -32.89
C THR A 293 10.61 -19.92 -31.51
N PRO A 294 11.11 -20.49 -30.40
CA PRO A 294 10.99 -19.87 -29.08
C PRO A 294 11.58 -18.45 -29.00
N ARG A 295 12.50 -18.07 -29.89
CA ARG A 295 13.11 -16.74 -30.00
C ARG A 295 12.31 -15.77 -30.89
N ALA A 296 11.13 -16.17 -31.34
CA ALA A 296 10.29 -15.43 -32.27
C ALA A 296 11.01 -15.13 -33.63
N THR A 297 11.91 -16.01 -34.06
CA THR A 297 12.42 -16.06 -35.42
C THR A 297 11.59 -17.03 -36.23
N LEU A 298 11.53 -16.86 -37.56
CA LEU A 298 10.80 -17.75 -38.44
C LEU A 298 11.46 -19.16 -38.47
N ALA A 299 10.64 -20.20 -38.33
CA ALA A 299 11.04 -21.59 -38.26
C ALA A 299 11.33 -22.18 -39.67
N ASP A 300 11.77 -23.45 -39.74
CA ASP A 300 12.17 -24.12 -41.00
C ASP A 300 10.94 -24.52 -41.89
N ASN A 301 9.74 -24.51 -41.36
CA ASN A 301 8.51 -24.86 -42.06
C ASN A 301 7.90 -23.70 -42.87
N VAL A 302 8.57 -22.56 -42.95
CA VAL A 302 8.23 -21.47 -43.87
C VAL A 302 9.12 -21.50 -45.13
N PRO A 303 8.78 -20.75 -46.21
CA PRO A 303 9.62 -20.67 -47.40
C PRO A 303 11.04 -20.21 -47.04
N GLU A 304 12.04 -20.83 -47.68
CA GLU A 304 13.48 -20.73 -47.35
C GLU A 304 13.96 -19.27 -47.16
N ARG A 305 13.46 -18.36 -48.00
CA ARG A 305 13.81 -16.93 -47.97
C ARG A 305 13.39 -16.19 -46.71
N PHE A 306 12.50 -16.76 -45.87
CA PHE A 306 12.04 -16.17 -44.63
C PHE A 306 12.63 -16.86 -43.39
N ARG A 307 13.24 -18.04 -43.51
CA ARG A 307 13.76 -18.85 -42.38
C ARG A 307 14.78 -18.07 -41.57
N GLY A 308 14.71 -18.18 -40.27
CA GLY A 308 15.68 -17.59 -39.34
C GLY A 308 15.57 -16.07 -39.18
N LEU A 309 14.72 -15.36 -39.94
CA LEU A 309 14.48 -13.92 -39.77
C LEU A 309 13.75 -13.65 -38.47
N ASP A 310 14.15 -12.58 -37.77
CA ASP A 310 13.37 -12.01 -36.70
C ASP A 310 11.96 -11.64 -37.22
N ARG A 311 10.94 -11.81 -36.41
CA ARG A 311 9.53 -11.55 -36.75
C ARG A 311 9.28 -10.17 -37.36
N PHE A 312 9.94 -9.11 -36.87
CA PHE A 312 9.76 -7.75 -37.38
C PHE A 312 10.51 -7.54 -38.70
N GLU A 313 11.68 -8.18 -38.89
CA GLU A 313 12.36 -8.19 -40.17
C GLU A 313 11.58 -9.03 -41.19
N ALA A 314 11.03 -10.15 -40.76
CA ALA A 314 10.13 -10.95 -41.60
C ALA A 314 8.91 -10.14 -42.04
N ARG A 315 8.31 -9.34 -41.15
CA ARG A 315 7.19 -8.43 -41.47
C ARG A 315 7.57 -7.47 -42.60
N LYS A 316 8.73 -6.83 -42.51
CA LYS A 316 9.20 -5.89 -43.54
C LYS A 316 9.36 -6.60 -44.88
N ARG A 317 9.93 -7.79 -44.89
CA ARG A 317 10.19 -8.57 -46.11
C ARG A 317 8.91 -9.11 -46.73
N VAL A 318 7.99 -9.61 -45.91
CA VAL A 318 6.65 -10.07 -46.37
C VAL A 318 5.90 -8.91 -47.03
N LEU A 319 5.90 -7.73 -46.42
CA LEU A 319 5.24 -6.55 -46.98
C LEU A 319 5.88 -6.09 -48.31
N ALA A 320 7.20 -6.08 -48.40
CA ALA A 320 7.91 -5.73 -49.65
C ALA A 320 7.61 -6.71 -50.80
N GLU A 321 7.54 -8.02 -50.52
CA GLU A 321 7.20 -9.03 -51.54
C GLU A 321 5.71 -8.93 -51.95
N LEU A 322 4.79 -8.67 -50.99
CA LEU A 322 3.37 -8.44 -51.30
C LEU A 322 3.14 -7.17 -52.12
N GLU A 323 3.88 -6.11 -51.85
CA GLU A 323 3.83 -4.87 -52.61
C GLU A 323 4.33 -5.10 -54.03
N ALA A 324 5.46 -5.76 -54.20
CA ALA A 324 6.02 -6.11 -55.53
C ALA A 324 5.07 -7.00 -56.35
N ALA A 325 4.29 -7.88 -55.67
CA ALA A 325 3.28 -8.72 -56.30
C ALA A 325 1.93 -8.00 -56.52
N GLY A 326 1.77 -6.73 -56.11
CA GLY A 326 0.52 -6.00 -56.24
C GLY A 326 -0.61 -6.52 -55.34
N LEU A 327 -0.28 -7.18 -54.22
CA LEU A 327 -1.20 -7.85 -53.31
C LEU A 327 -1.59 -7.00 -52.08
N ILE A 328 -1.06 -5.80 -51.96
CA ILE A 328 -1.49 -4.83 -50.92
C ILE A 328 -2.62 -3.97 -51.51
N GLU A 329 -3.83 -4.09 -50.93
CA GLU A 329 -5.00 -3.30 -51.34
C GLU A 329 -4.84 -1.85 -50.84
N ARG A 330 -4.60 -1.70 -49.52
CA ARG A 330 -4.42 -0.42 -48.84
C ARG A 330 -3.75 -0.60 -47.49
N ILE A 331 -3.26 0.51 -46.92
CA ILE A 331 -2.63 0.56 -45.58
C ILE A 331 -3.30 1.69 -44.82
N GLU A 332 -3.81 1.41 -43.63
CA GLU A 332 -4.46 2.38 -42.74
C GLU A 332 -3.62 2.57 -41.46
N LYS A 333 -3.64 3.79 -40.91
CA LYS A 333 -3.18 4.02 -39.54
C LYS A 333 -4.18 3.36 -38.59
N HIS A 334 -3.69 2.61 -37.64
CA HIS A 334 -4.52 1.90 -36.71
C HIS A 334 -3.89 1.89 -35.32
N ARG A 335 -4.67 2.24 -34.26
CA ARG A 335 -4.24 2.05 -32.89
C ARG A 335 -4.44 0.60 -32.52
N LEU A 336 -3.42 -0.01 -31.97
CA LEU A 336 -3.45 -1.42 -31.54
C LEU A 336 -2.95 -1.55 -30.11
N VAL A 337 -3.47 -2.54 -29.43
CA VAL A 337 -3.01 -2.92 -28.10
C VAL A 337 -1.97 -4.03 -28.26
N VAL A 338 -0.72 -3.75 -27.91
CA VAL A 338 0.41 -4.67 -28.00
C VAL A 338 0.63 -5.34 -26.65
N PRO A 339 0.57 -6.70 -26.57
CA PRO A 339 0.87 -7.40 -25.33
C PRO A 339 2.38 -7.40 -25.06
N ARG A 340 2.79 -6.89 -23.88
CA ARG A 340 4.18 -6.89 -23.46
C ARG A 340 4.37 -7.63 -22.15
N GLY A 341 5.51 -8.29 -21.97
CA GLY A 341 5.89 -8.91 -20.71
C GLY A 341 6.19 -7.84 -19.65
N ASP A 342 5.60 -7.98 -18.46
CA ASP A 342 5.74 -7.04 -17.35
C ASP A 342 7.20 -6.88 -16.88
N ARG A 343 8.02 -7.91 -17.05
CA ARG A 343 9.42 -7.97 -16.63
C ARG A 343 10.40 -7.59 -17.74
N SER A 344 10.20 -8.15 -18.94
CA SER A 344 11.10 -7.93 -20.08
C SER A 344 10.80 -6.65 -20.84
N GLY A 345 9.55 -6.19 -20.85
CA GLY A 345 9.03 -5.15 -21.74
C GLY A 345 8.96 -5.62 -23.22
N ALA A 346 9.32 -6.86 -23.51
CA ALA A 346 9.28 -7.43 -24.85
C ALA A 346 7.83 -7.63 -25.33
N VAL A 347 7.62 -7.48 -26.64
CA VAL A 347 6.36 -7.88 -27.25
C VAL A 347 6.23 -9.39 -27.15
N LEU A 348 5.15 -9.86 -26.55
CA LEU A 348 4.87 -11.28 -26.37
C LEU A 348 4.37 -11.93 -27.68
N GLU A 349 4.60 -13.24 -27.81
CA GLU A 349 4.05 -14.04 -28.89
C GLU A 349 3.03 -15.04 -28.34
N PRO A 350 1.81 -15.11 -28.91
CA PRO A 350 0.99 -16.30 -28.77
C PRO A 350 1.78 -17.48 -29.37
N TYR A 351 2.17 -18.45 -28.53
CA TYR A 351 3.06 -19.54 -28.93
C TYR A 351 2.49 -20.90 -28.55
N LEU A 352 2.47 -21.81 -29.49
CA LEU A 352 1.92 -23.14 -29.31
C LEU A 352 2.98 -24.11 -28.78
N THR A 353 2.81 -24.56 -27.53
CA THR A 353 3.76 -25.42 -26.85
C THR A 353 3.09 -26.33 -25.82
N ASP A 354 3.77 -27.44 -25.49
CA ASP A 354 3.34 -28.34 -24.43
C ASP A 354 3.65 -27.73 -23.07
N GLN A 355 2.62 -27.61 -22.24
CA GLN A 355 2.71 -27.03 -20.89
C GLN A 355 1.93 -27.86 -19.88
N TRP A 356 2.21 -27.66 -18.60
CA TRP A 356 1.43 -28.21 -17.50
C TRP A 356 0.34 -27.23 -17.06
N TYR A 357 -0.88 -27.75 -16.90
CA TYR A 357 -2.06 -26.96 -16.54
C TYR A 357 -2.78 -27.55 -15.36
N VAL A 358 -3.32 -26.64 -14.52
CA VAL A 358 -4.31 -26.98 -13.49
C VAL A 358 -5.71 -26.70 -14.04
N LYS A 359 -6.60 -27.71 -14.03
CA LYS A 359 -8.05 -27.55 -14.27
C LYS A 359 -8.65 -26.76 -13.12
N ILE A 360 -8.87 -25.48 -13.34
CA ILE A 360 -9.14 -24.55 -12.26
C ILE A 360 -10.62 -24.49 -11.84
N ALA A 361 -11.54 -24.70 -12.75
CA ALA A 361 -12.97 -24.57 -12.48
C ALA A 361 -13.49 -25.41 -11.29
N PRO A 362 -13.07 -26.68 -11.10
CA PRO A 362 -13.48 -27.46 -9.93
C PRO A 362 -12.95 -26.93 -8.60
N LEU A 363 -11.82 -26.18 -8.63
CA LEU A 363 -11.22 -25.57 -7.45
C LEU A 363 -11.81 -24.17 -7.18
N ALA A 364 -12.23 -23.45 -8.21
CA ALA A 364 -12.81 -22.13 -8.12
C ALA A 364 -14.24 -22.15 -7.54
N ALA A 365 -15.06 -23.12 -7.88
CA ALA A 365 -16.45 -23.19 -7.43
C ALA A 365 -16.61 -23.21 -5.88
N PRO A 366 -15.88 -24.03 -5.11
CA PRO A 366 -15.93 -23.97 -3.66
C PRO A 366 -15.40 -22.63 -3.09
N ALA A 367 -14.42 -22.01 -3.75
CA ALA A 367 -13.83 -20.74 -3.33
C ALA A 367 -14.81 -19.58 -3.53
N ILE A 368 -15.59 -19.57 -4.62
CA ILE A 368 -16.67 -18.62 -4.84
C ILE A 368 -17.74 -18.78 -3.75
N ALA A 369 -18.21 -20.02 -3.53
CA ALA A 369 -19.26 -20.32 -2.55
C ALA A 369 -18.84 -19.93 -1.11
N ALA A 370 -17.56 -20.06 -0.77
CA ALA A 370 -17.05 -19.69 0.56
C ALA A 370 -17.14 -18.18 0.82
N VAL A 371 -16.88 -17.34 -0.18
CA VAL A 371 -17.03 -15.88 -0.07
C VAL A 371 -18.51 -15.47 -0.10
N GLU A 372 -19.34 -16.09 -0.96
CA GLU A 372 -20.79 -15.85 -0.98
C GLU A 372 -21.46 -16.20 0.36
N ALA A 373 -20.99 -17.27 1.02
CA ALA A 373 -21.45 -17.68 2.35
C ALA A 373 -20.84 -16.86 3.51
N GLY A 374 -19.98 -15.89 3.24
CA GLY A 374 -19.33 -15.07 4.26
C GLY A 374 -18.29 -15.80 5.12
N ARG A 375 -17.82 -16.99 4.71
CA ARG A 375 -16.74 -17.72 5.40
C ARG A 375 -15.41 -16.98 5.31
N THR A 376 -15.19 -16.26 4.21
CA THR A 376 -14.14 -15.25 4.06
C THR A 376 -14.79 -13.93 3.64
N ARG A 377 -14.46 -12.85 4.35
CA ARG A 377 -15.01 -11.52 4.12
C ARG A 377 -13.92 -10.57 3.60
N PHE A 378 -14.20 -9.81 2.55
CA PHE A 378 -13.34 -8.73 2.07
C PHE A 378 -13.61 -7.43 2.83
N VAL A 379 -12.56 -6.71 3.17
CA VAL A 379 -12.63 -5.38 3.81
C VAL A 379 -11.74 -4.42 3.01
N PRO A 380 -12.28 -3.35 2.39
CA PRO A 380 -13.71 -3.08 2.18
C PRO A 380 -14.44 -4.12 1.30
N GLU A 381 -15.74 -4.27 1.54
CA GLU A 381 -16.57 -5.31 0.90
C GLU A 381 -16.64 -5.20 -0.63
N ASN A 382 -16.50 -4.00 -1.19
CA ASN A 382 -16.55 -3.75 -2.63
C ASN A 382 -15.54 -4.60 -3.43
N TRP A 383 -14.43 -5.04 -2.83
CA TRP A 383 -13.42 -5.88 -3.47
C TRP A 383 -13.89 -7.32 -3.71
N SER A 384 -14.95 -7.76 -3.04
CA SER A 384 -15.58 -9.05 -3.34
C SER A 384 -16.12 -9.11 -4.78
N ARG A 385 -16.57 -7.98 -5.35
CA ARG A 385 -17.03 -7.90 -6.75
C ARG A 385 -15.91 -8.21 -7.73
N THR A 386 -14.74 -7.60 -7.52
CA THR A 386 -13.53 -7.86 -8.32
C THR A 386 -13.12 -9.33 -8.22
N TYR A 387 -13.14 -9.90 -7.00
CA TYR A 387 -12.88 -11.32 -6.79
C TYR A 387 -13.84 -12.22 -7.59
N PHE A 388 -15.16 -11.97 -7.54
CA PHE A 388 -16.17 -12.75 -8.25
C PHE A 388 -16.04 -12.62 -9.76
N GLU A 389 -15.78 -11.43 -10.28
CA GLU A 389 -15.59 -11.19 -11.71
C GLU A 389 -14.46 -12.06 -12.27
N TRP A 390 -13.31 -12.09 -11.59
CA TRP A 390 -12.18 -12.92 -11.97
C TRP A 390 -12.47 -14.41 -11.83
N MET A 391 -13.04 -14.82 -10.69
CA MET A 391 -13.24 -16.24 -10.38
C MET A 391 -14.29 -16.92 -11.27
N ARG A 392 -15.32 -16.19 -11.71
CA ARG A 392 -16.36 -16.74 -12.60
C ARG A 392 -15.90 -16.92 -14.04
N ASN A 393 -14.88 -16.17 -14.45
CA ASN A 393 -14.31 -16.20 -15.80
C ASN A 393 -12.93 -16.86 -15.86
N ILE A 394 -12.53 -17.55 -14.79
CA ILE A 394 -11.19 -18.11 -14.66
C ILE A 394 -10.95 -19.24 -15.68
N LYS A 395 -9.78 -19.20 -16.34
CA LYS A 395 -9.32 -20.24 -17.28
C LYS A 395 -8.31 -21.17 -16.59
N ASP A 396 -8.08 -22.32 -17.21
CA ASP A 396 -7.06 -23.28 -16.73
C ASP A 396 -5.71 -22.59 -16.57
N TRP A 397 -5.06 -22.84 -15.46
CA TRP A 397 -3.82 -22.18 -15.07
C TRP A 397 -2.59 -22.92 -15.58
N CYS A 398 -1.84 -22.29 -16.49
CA CYS A 398 -0.53 -22.76 -16.91
C CYS A 398 0.49 -22.60 -15.77
N VAL A 399 0.99 -23.74 -15.27
CA VAL A 399 1.88 -23.76 -14.08
C VAL A 399 3.34 -24.07 -14.40
N SER A 400 3.70 -24.39 -15.63
CA SER A 400 5.09 -24.64 -16.03
C SER A 400 5.79 -23.38 -16.52
N ARG A 401 7.07 -23.24 -16.15
CA ARG A 401 7.97 -22.15 -16.57
C ARG A 401 9.30 -22.75 -17.01
N GLN A 402 9.82 -22.27 -18.14
CA GLN A 402 11.09 -22.70 -18.74
C GLN A 402 12.27 -21.94 -18.10
N LEU A 403 12.38 -22.06 -16.77
CA LEU A 403 13.39 -21.43 -15.93
C LEU A 403 14.26 -22.49 -15.26
N TRP A 404 15.39 -22.07 -14.74
CA TRP A 404 16.24 -22.92 -13.89
C TRP A 404 15.95 -22.73 -12.40
N TRP A 405 15.51 -21.55 -12.01
CA TRP A 405 15.23 -21.19 -10.63
C TRP A 405 13.75 -21.37 -10.28
N GLY A 406 13.47 -22.27 -9.36
CA GLY A 406 12.12 -22.60 -8.87
C GLY A 406 11.97 -24.07 -8.51
N HIS A 407 10.76 -24.44 -8.13
CA HIS A 407 10.40 -25.84 -7.81
C HIS A 407 10.33 -26.67 -9.09
N ARG A 408 11.27 -27.57 -9.28
CA ARG A 408 11.29 -28.43 -10.46
C ARG A 408 10.08 -29.36 -10.50
N ILE A 409 9.44 -29.48 -11.64
CA ILE A 409 8.22 -30.28 -11.80
C ILE A 409 8.52 -31.75 -11.50
N PRO A 410 7.72 -32.42 -10.63
CA PRO A 410 7.95 -33.80 -10.19
C PRO A 410 7.38 -34.81 -11.22
N ALA A 411 7.84 -34.72 -12.45
CA ALA A 411 7.49 -35.62 -13.55
C ALA A 411 8.78 -36.14 -14.20
N TRP A 412 8.76 -37.41 -14.55
CA TRP A 412 9.89 -38.09 -15.20
C TRP A 412 9.43 -38.66 -16.54
N TYR A 413 10.36 -38.68 -17.50
CA TYR A 413 10.13 -39.16 -18.85
C TYR A 413 11.09 -40.30 -19.16
N ASP A 414 10.57 -41.35 -19.80
CA ASP A 414 11.42 -42.37 -20.46
C ASP A 414 11.79 -41.97 -21.89
N GLU A 415 12.58 -42.78 -22.54
CA GLU A 415 13.01 -42.56 -23.94
C GLU A 415 11.84 -42.65 -24.94
N ALA A 416 10.76 -43.33 -24.59
CA ALA A 416 9.56 -43.43 -25.41
C ALA A 416 8.61 -42.23 -25.23
N GLY A 417 8.92 -41.31 -24.29
CA GLY A 417 8.13 -40.12 -23.99
C GLY A 417 6.96 -40.36 -23.04
N ASN A 418 6.89 -41.53 -22.37
CA ASN A 418 5.90 -41.75 -21.32
C ASN A 418 6.19 -40.89 -20.11
N ILE A 419 5.14 -40.43 -19.43
CA ILE A 419 5.19 -39.49 -18.30
C ILE A 419 4.86 -40.22 -17.00
N TYR A 420 5.72 -40.06 -16.00
CA TYR A 420 5.60 -40.67 -14.69
C TYR A 420 5.64 -39.58 -13.61
N VAL A 421 4.49 -39.27 -12.97
CA VAL A 421 4.38 -38.26 -11.93
C VAL A 421 4.43 -38.92 -10.56
N ALA A 422 5.40 -38.52 -9.73
CA ALA A 422 5.62 -39.07 -8.41
C ALA A 422 6.38 -38.08 -7.52
N ARG A 423 6.53 -38.35 -6.20
CA ARG A 423 7.25 -37.48 -5.28
C ARG A 423 8.78 -37.54 -5.47
N SER A 424 9.28 -38.63 -6.04
CA SER A 424 10.69 -38.84 -6.36
C SER A 424 10.85 -39.84 -7.50
N GLU A 425 12.02 -39.90 -8.12
CA GLU A 425 12.34 -40.90 -9.12
C GLU A 425 12.18 -42.34 -8.58
N ALA A 426 12.63 -42.60 -7.36
CA ALA A 426 12.50 -43.89 -6.71
C ALA A 426 11.02 -44.29 -6.56
N GLN A 427 10.15 -43.37 -6.17
CA GLN A 427 8.72 -43.61 -6.11
C GLN A 427 8.12 -43.83 -7.50
N ALA A 428 8.52 -43.04 -8.51
CA ALA A 428 8.08 -43.25 -9.90
C ALA A 428 8.39 -44.68 -10.37
N ARG A 429 9.63 -45.13 -10.17
CA ARG A 429 10.06 -46.51 -10.51
C ARG A 429 9.21 -47.56 -9.81
N SER A 430 8.98 -47.40 -8.55
CA SER A 430 8.17 -48.36 -7.75
C SER A 430 6.70 -48.31 -8.12
N GLN A 431 6.10 -47.12 -8.21
CA GLN A 431 4.67 -46.93 -8.46
C GLN A 431 4.26 -47.44 -9.86
N TYR A 432 5.08 -47.17 -10.87
CA TYR A 432 4.81 -47.57 -12.23
C TYR A 432 5.49 -48.89 -12.65
N ARG A 433 6.13 -49.58 -11.71
CA ARG A 433 6.79 -50.91 -11.89
C ARG A 433 7.80 -50.90 -13.04
N LEU A 434 8.61 -49.83 -13.13
CA LEU A 434 9.58 -49.68 -14.20
C LEU A 434 10.75 -50.64 -14.00
N ALA A 435 11.24 -51.21 -15.11
CA ALA A 435 12.44 -52.06 -15.08
C ALA A 435 13.67 -51.26 -14.65
N PRO A 436 14.62 -51.85 -13.92
CA PRO A 436 15.83 -51.15 -13.41
C PRO A 436 16.64 -50.41 -14.48
N GLY A 437 16.61 -50.88 -15.72
CA GLY A 437 17.36 -50.31 -16.83
C GLY A 437 16.68 -49.18 -17.60
N VAL A 438 15.44 -48.79 -17.23
CA VAL A 438 14.76 -47.68 -17.89
C VAL A 438 15.43 -46.37 -17.48
N ALA A 439 15.99 -45.65 -18.45
CA ALA A 439 16.51 -44.30 -18.21
C ALA A 439 15.34 -43.32 -17.97
N LEU A 440 15.38 -42.57 -16.88
CA LEU A 440 14.39 -41.53 -16.55
C LEU A 440 15.07 -40.17 -16.54
N ARG A 441 14.39 -39.18 -17.17
CA ARG A 441 14.80 -37.79 -17.16
C ARG A 441 13.70 -36.97 -16.50
N GLN A 442 14.03 -36.24 -15.43
CA GLN A 442 13.07 -35.34 -14.79
C GLN A 442 12.75 -34.18 -15.73
N ASP A 443 11.52 -33.67 -15.66
CA ASP A 443 11.09 -32.47 -16.36
C ASP A 443 12.06 -31.30 -16.07
N GLU A 444 12.41 -30.53 -17.09
CA GLU A 444 13.36 -29.42 -16.93
C GLU A 444 12.70 -28.13 -16.49
N ASP A 445 11.40 -28.03 -16.67
CA ASP A 445 10.62 -26.89 -16.26
C ASP A 445 10.46 -26.82 -14.75
N VAL A 446 10.26 -25.62 -14.25
CA VAL A 446 9.87 -25.36 -12.85
C VAL A 446 8.43 -24.90 -12.78
N LEU A 447 7.86 -24.96 -11.59
CA LEU A 447 6.52 -24.47 -11.33
C LEU A 447 6.50 -22.94 -11.25
N ASP A 448 5.37 -22.35 -11.66
CA ASP A 448 5.04 -20.95 -11.43
C ASP A 448 5.20 -20.59 -9.94
N THR A 449 5.84 -19.48 -9.65
CA THR A 449 6.01 -18.93 -8.29
C THR A 449 4.71 -18.93 -7.50
N TRP A 450 3.61 -18.56 -8.15
CA TRP A 450 2.29 -18.52 -7.51
C TRP A 450 1.75 -19.90 -7.09
N PHE A 451 2.32 -21.00 -7.61
CA PHE A 451 1.93 -22.35 -7.19
C PHE A 451 2.37 -22.63 -5.75
N SER A 452 3.62 -22.32 -5.42
CA SER A 452 4.12 -22.44 -4.04
C SER A 452 3.51 -21.38 -3.12
N SER A 453 3.36 -20.14 -3.61
CA SER A 453 2.77 -19.04 -2.82
C SER A 453 1.30 -19.28 -2.48
N ALA A 454 0.55 -20.04 -3.29
CA ALA A 454 -0.82 -20.44 -3.01
C ALA A 454 -0.96 -21.40 -1.78
N LEU A 455 0.12 -22.06 -1.40
CA LEU A 455 0.16 -23.00 -0.27
C LEU A 455 0.57 -22.32 1.05
N TRP A 456 0.98 -21.07 0.98
CA TRP A 456 1.57 -20.29 2.08
C TRP A 456 0.79 -20.39 3.40
N PRO A 457 -0.55 -20.29 3.45
CA PRO A 457 -1.30 -20.30 4.71
C PRO A 457 -1.21 -21.60 5.51
N PHE A 458 -0.89 -22.72 4.89
CA PHE A 458 -0.83 -24.01 5.56
C PHE A 458 0.54 -24.70 5.46
N SER A 459 1.30 -24.47 4.39
CA SER A 459 2.65 -25.01 4.27
C SER A 459 3.61 -24.42 5.30
N THR A 460 3.51 -23.11 5.60
CA THR A 460 4.30 -22.44 6.64
C THR A 460 4.04 -22.96 8.04
N LEU A 461 2.84 -23.49 8.27
CA LEU A 461 2.43 -24.08 9.54
C LEU A 461 2.75 -25.59 9.63
N GLY A 462 3.41 -26.15 8.60
CA GLY A 462 3.96 -27.52 8.63
C GLY A 462 3.20 -28.56 7.82
N TRP A 463 2.10 -28.21 7.11
CA TRP A 463 1.43 -29.14 6.20
C TRP A 463 2.45 -29.70 5.16
N PRO A 464 2.42 -31.01 4.84
CA PRO A 464 1.35 -32.01 5.04
C PRO A 464 1.36 -32.72 6.39
N ALA A 465 2.27 -32.40 7.31
CA ALA A 465 2.24 -32.96 8.65
C ALA A 465 1.12 -32.33 9.50
N ALA A 466 0.53 -33.11 10.41
CA ALA A 466 -0.43 -32.62 11.39
C ALA A 466 0.32 -31.95 12.56
N THR A 467 0.64 -30.69 12.46
CA THR A 467 1.37 -29.93 13.48
C THR A 467 0.42 -29.23 14.46
N PRO A 468 0.85 -28.97 15.71
CA PRO A 468 0.07 -28.14 16.64
C PRO A 468 -0.21 -26.74 16.12
N GLU A 469 0.74 -26.15 15.37
CA GLU A 469 0.62 -24.85 14.76
C GLU A 469 -0.46 -24.81 13.70
N LEU A 470 -0.50 -25.82 12.83
CA LEU A 470 -1.54 -25.95 11.82
C LEU A 470 -2.92 -26.07 12.47
N ALA A 471 -3.03 -26.86 13.53
CA ALA A 471 -4.28 -27.01 14.27
C ALA A 471 -4.73 -25.73 14.98
N SER A 472 -3.77 -24.89 15.43
CA SER A 472 -4.06 -23.68 16.20
C SER A 472 -4.28 -22.45 15.33
N PHE A 473 -3.47 -22.26 14.26
CA PHE A 473 -3.39 -21.00 13.50
C PHE A 473 -4.02 -21.08 12.11
N TYR A 474 -4.48 -22.24 11.66
CA TYR A 474 -5.27 -22.36 10.44
C TYR A 474 -6.76 -22.54 10.78
N PRO A 475 -7.67 -21.77 10.19
CA PRO A 475 -7.46 -20.64 9.27
C PRO A 475 -6.85 -19.41 9.93
N GLY A 476 -6.06 -18.65 9.17
CA GLY A 476 -5.57 -17.34 9.59
C GLY A 476 -6.71 -16.38 9.90
N SER A 477 -6.45 -15.37 10.74
CA SER A 477 -7.46 -14.39 11.16
C SER A 477 -7.75 -13.39 10.06
N VAL A 478 -6.71 -12.76 9.53
CA VAL A 478 -6.79 -11.79 8.44
C VAL A 478 -5.59 -11.92 7.52
N LEU A 479 -5.84 -11.80 6.22
CA LEU A 479 -4.83 -11.56 5.21
C LEU A 479 -4.81 -10.06 4.87
N VAL A 480 -3.66 -9.42 4.95
CA VAL A 480 -3.46 -8.01 4.58
C VAL A 480 -2.69 -7.97 3.27
N THR A 481 -3.26 -7.37 2.23
CA THR A 481 -2.64 -7.36 0.90
C THR A 481 -3.11 -6.18 0.04
N GLY A 482 -2.45 -5.93 -1.08
CA GLY A 482 -2.89 -5.00 -2.11
C GLY A 482 -3.98 -5.60 -3.02
N PHE A 483 -4.74 -4.73 -3.66
CA PHE A 483 -5.80 -5.17 -4.59
C PHE A 483 -5.25 -5.81 -5.87
N ASP A 484 -4.03 -5.49 -6.25
CA ASP A 484 -3.36 -5.95 -7.46
C ASP A 484 -3.02 -7.44 -7.44
N ILE A 485 -3.00 -8.08 -6.27
CA ILE A 485 -2.75 -9.52 -6.13
C ILE A 485 -3.95 -10.31 -5.58
N ILE A 486 -5.16 -9.77 -5.63
CA ILE A 486 -6.39 -10.50 -5.27
C ILE A 486 -6.50 -11.79 -6.08
N PHE A 487 -6.34 -11.71 -7.38
CA PHE A 487 -6.44 -12.88 -8.25
C PHE A 487 -5.21 -13.77 -8.18
N PHE A 488 -4.02 -13.20 -8.24
CA PHE A 488 -2.78 -13.96 -8.24
C PHE A 488 -2.57 -14.77 -6.97
N TRP A 489 -2.89 -14.18 -5.83
CA TRP A 489 -2.55 -14.77 -4.54
C TRP A 489 -3.78 -15.14 -3.72
N VAL A 490 -4.68 -14.19 -3.45
CA VAL A 490 -5.85 -14.45 -2.59
C VAL A 490 -6.72 -15.58 -3.16
N ALA A 491 -7.09 -15.49 -4.44
CA ALA A 491 -7.93 -16.48 -5.10
C ALA A 491 -7.27 -17.87 -5.12
N ARG A 492 -5.96 -17.92 -5.41
CA ARG A 492 -5.21 -19.19 -5.45
C ARG A 492 -5.06 -19.81 -4.07
N MET A 493 -4.81 -19.03 -3.03
CA MET A 493 -4.80 -19.52 -1.64
C MET A 493 -6.18 -20.04 -1.22
N MET A 494 -7.26 -19.35 -1.59
CA MET A 494 -8.64 -19.81 -1.33
C MET A 494 -8.90 -21.19 -1.96
N MET A 495 -8.54 -21.37 -3.23
CA MET A 495 -8.72 -22.64 -3.93
C MET A 495 -7.90 -23.76 -3.29
N MET A 496 -6.62 -23.54 -3.03
CA MET A 496 -5.74 -24.56 -2.47
C MET A 496 -6.04 -24.86 -0.99
N GLY A 497 -6.37 -23.84 -0.20
CA GLY A 497 -6.77 -24.01 1.19
C GLY A 497 -8.03 -24.88 1.32
N LEU A 498 -9.08 -24.55 0.58
CA LEU A 498 -10.32 -25.35 0.57
C LEU A 498 -10.09 -26.78 0.07
N LYS A 499 -9.21 -26.95 -0.94
CA LYS A 499 -8.92 -28.28 -1.51
C LYS A 499 -8.15 -29.19 -0.54
N PHE A 500 -7.12 -28.67 0.12
CA PHE A 500 -6.19 -29.50 0.90
C PHE A 500 -6.49 -29.49 2.40
N MET A 501 -7.10 -28.42 2.91
CA MET A 501 -7.44 -28.26 4.33
C MET A 501 -8.94 -28.41 4.63
N GLY A 502 -9.82 -28.33 3.63
CA GLY A 502 -11.27 -28.42 3.81
C GLY A 502 -11.90 -27.15 4.42
N ASP A 503 -11.12 -26.14 4.76
CA ASP A 503 -11.58 -24.85 5.27
C ASP A 503 -10.90 -23.70 4.53
N VAL A 504 -11.48 -22.49 4.66
CA VAL A 504 -10.90 -21.27 4.10
C VAL A 504 -9.52 -20.99 4.71
N PRO A 505 -8.56 -20.40 3.95
CA PRO A 505 -7.22 -20.15 4.48
C PRO A 505 -7.17 -18.98 5.45
N PHE A 506 -8.13 -18.07 5.40
CA PHE A 506 -8.26 -16.88 6.27
C PHE A 506 -9.72 -16.44 6.37
N ARG A 507 -10.08 -15.83 7.50
CA ARG A 507 -11.45 -15.36 7.77
C ARG A 507 -11.76 -14.03 7.11
N GLU A 508 -10.77 -13.15 7.03
CA GLU A 508 -10.90 -11.81 6.46
C GLU A 508 -9.75 -11.52 5.50
N VAL A 509 -10.04 -10.67 4.49
CA VAL A 509 -9.05 -10.13 3.55
C VAL A 509 -9.15 -8.61 3.62
N TYR A 510 -8.17 -7.99 4.28
CA TYR A 510 -8.07 -6.55 4.33
C TYR A 510 -7.24 -6.03 3.14
N ILE A 511 -7.88 -5.30 2.25
CA ILE A 511 -7.27 -4.74 1.05
C ILE A 511 -6.79 -3.32 1.34
N THR A 512 -5.47 -3.13 1.25
CA THR A 512 -4.83 -1.83 1.47
C THR A 512 -4.78 -1.00 0.19
N GLY A 513 -4.74 0.34 0.37
CA GLY A 513 -4.45 1.26 -0.73
C GLY A 513 -3.01 1.14 -1.24
N LEU A 514 -2.79 1.56 -2.48
CA LEU A 514 -1.48 1.64 -3.09
C LEU A 514 -0.78 2.96 -2.69
N ILE A 515 0.44 2.87 -2.19
CA ILE A 515 1.25 4.07 -1.88
C ILE A 515 1.82 4.65 -3.18
N LEU A 516 1.48 5.90 -3.43
CA LEU A 516 1.97 6.73 -4.53
C LEU A 516 2.96 7.78 -4.01
N ASP A 517 3.77 8.33 -4.89
CA ASP A 517 4.62 9.48 -4.55
C ASP A 517 3.78 10.77 -4.36
N GLU A 518 4.43 11.88 -4.03
CA GLU A 518 3.76 13.17 -3.78
C GLU A 518 3.01 13.72 -5.01
N HIS A 519 3.41 13.28 -6.21
CA HIS A 519 2.76 13.67 -7.47
C HIS A 519 1.59 12.77 -7.86
N GLY A 520 1.39 11.65 -7.14
CA GLY A 520 0.36 10.66 -7.44
C GLY A 520 0.82 9.59 -8.44
N ASP A 521 2.12 9.43 -8.64
CA ASP A 521 2.70 8.42 -9.49
C ASP A 521 3.03 7.13 -8.70
N LYS A 522 2.80 5.97 -9.32
CA LYS A 522 3.23 4.69 -8.76
C LYS A 522 4.76 4.67 -8.61
N MET A 523 5.24 4.37 -7.42
CA MET A 523 6.67 4.24 -7.17
C MET A 523 7.23 3.00 -7.87
N SER A 524 8.24 3.20 -8.72
CA SER A 524 8.92 2.11 -9.42
C SER A 524 10.40 2.42 -9.64
N LYS A 525 11.24 1.38 -9.66
CA LYS A 525 12.68 1.53 -9.96
C LYS A 525 12.90 2.10 -11.36
N SER A 526 12.05 1.77 -12.33
CA SER A 526 12.13 2.28 -13.70
C SER A 526 11.88 3.78 -13.81
N LYS A 527 11.04 4.35 -12.93
CA LYS A 527 10.80 5.80 -12.84
C LYS A 527 11.81 6.52 -11.94
N GLY A 528 12.63 5.79 -11.16
CA GLY A 528 13.59 6.35 -10.21
C GLY A 528 12.95 7.13 -9.06
N ASN A 529 11.66 6.92 -8.77
CA ASN A 529 10.92 7.61 -7.69
C ASN A 529 10.72 6.73 -6.45
N VAL A 530 11.34 5.56 -6.38
CA VAL A 530 11.31 4.69 -5.19
C VAL A 530 12.13 5.32 -4.06
N ILE A 531 11.56 5.32 -2.86
CA ILE A 531 12.23 5.67 -1.62
C ILE A 531 12.30 4.40 -0.77
N ASP A 532 13.49 4.11 -0.24
CA ASP A 532 13.67 3.09 0.78
C ASP A 532 13.12 3.65 2.11
N PRO A 533 12.26 2.95 2.83
CA PRO A 533 11.76 3.42 4.12
C PRO A 533 12.87 3.74 5.12
N LEU A 534 14.01 3.05 5.07
CA LEU A 534 15.14 3.33 5.94
C LEU A 534 15.81 4.68 5.64
N ASP A 535 15.73 5.18 4.42
CA ASP A 535 16.23 6.53 4.09
C ASP A 535 15.44 7.64 4.80
N ILE A 536 14.16 7.36 5.13
CA ILE A 536 13.33 8.27 5.93
C ILE A 536 13.62 8.08 7.42
N VAL A 537 13.79 6.85 7.86
CA VAL A 537 14.00 6.50 9.27
C VAL A 537 15.37 7.02 9.76
N ASP A 538 16.44 6.68 9.04
CA ASP A 538 17.83 6.95 9.42
C ASP A 538 18.40 8.23 8.79
N GLY A 539 17.72 8.78 7.79
CA GLY A 539 18.20 9.88 6.95
C GLY A 539 19.16 9.40 5.86
N ILE A 540 19.31 10.20 4.82
CA ILE A 540 20.26 9.94 3.72
C ILE A 540 20.76 11.26 3.14
N THR A 541 22.06 11.34 2.80
CA THR A 541 22.62 12.51 2.10
C THR A 541 22.09 12.59 0.66
N LEU A 542 22.09 13.78 0.10
CA LEU A 542 21.65 13.98 -1.30
C LEU A 542 22.46 13.12 -2.27
N ASN A 543 23.77 13.03 -2.11
CA ASN A 543 24.61 12.28 -3.04
C ASN A 543 24.35 10.76 -2.97
N ASP A 544 24.19 10.23 -1.76
CA ASP A 544 23.85 8.82 -1.56
C ASP A 544 22.45 8.49 -2.09
N LEU A 545 21.48 9.40 -1.90
CA LEU A 545 20.13 9.25 -2.43
C LEU A 545 20.12 9.22 -3.96
N ILE A 546 20.90 10.10 -4.61
CA ILE A 546 21.06 10.11 -6.06
C ILE A 546 21.69 8.80 -6.54
N ALA A 547 22.79 8.37 -5.91
CA ALA A 547 23.46 7.12 -6.27
C ALA A 547 22.50 5.93 -6.14
N LYS A 548 21.71 5.87 -5.07
CA LYS A 548 20.74 4.81 -4.82
C LYS A 548 19.60 4.80 -5.85
N ARG A 549 19.02 5.96 -6.17
CA ARG A 549 17.91 6.10 -7.12
C ARG A 549 18.34 5.89 -8.58
N ALA A 550 19.58 6.21 -8.91
CA ALA A 550 20.16 6.00 -10.25
C ALA A 550 20.77 4.61 -10.46
N SER A 551 20.88 3.78 -9.41
CA SER A 551 21.41 2.42 -9.50
C SER A 551 20.37 1.40 -9.95
N GLY A 552 20.81 0.38 -10.72
CA GLY A 552 19.96 -0.76 -11.09
C GLY A 552 18.78 -0.41 -12.00
N LEU A 553 18.86 0.70 -12.73
CA LEU A 553 17.80 1.13 -13.66
C LEU A 553 17.66 0.14 -14.82
N MET A 554 16.41 -0.12 -15.22
CA MET A 554 16.10 -0.88 -16.43
C MET A 554 16.54 -0.13 -17.70
N GLN A 555 16.56 1.19 -17.63
CA GLN A 555 16.94 2.11 -18.71
C GLN A 555 18.00 3.08 -18.19
N PRO A 556 19.31 2.75 -18.31
CA PRO A 556 20.41 3.57 -17.76
C PRO A 556 20.43 5.02 -18.27
N GLN A 557 19.88 5.28 -19.47
CA GLN A 557 19.78 6.61 -20.05
C GLN A 557 18.88 7.58 -19.24
N LEU A 558 18.05 7.08 -18.32
CA LEU A 558 17.20 7.90 -17.45
C LEU A 558 17.95 8.48 -16.24
N ALA A 559 19.15 7.98 -15.93
CA ALA A 559 19.91 8.41 -14.75
C ALA A 559 20.11 9.93 -14.63
N PRO A 560 20.47 10.69 -15.69
CA PRO A 560 20.62 12.14 -15.60
C PRO A 560 19.30 12.87 -15.27
N ALA A 561 18.18 12.38 -15.78
CA ALA A 561 16.86 12.95 -15.49
C ALA A 561 16.44 12.70 -14.04
N ILE A 562 16.68 11.49 -13.54
CA ILE A 562 16.44 11.07 -12.15
C ILE A 562 17.30 11.90 -11.18
N GLU A 563 18.58 12.09 -11.49
CA GLU A 563 19.48 12.94 -10.69
C GLU A 563 18.95 14.38 -10.60
N LYS A 564 18.59 14.99 -11.73
CA LYS A 564 18.05 16.36 -11.76
C LYS A 564 16.77 16.48 -10.94
N GLN A 565 15.86 15.50 -11.05
CA GLN A 565 14.62 15.46 -10.27
C GLN A 565 14.92 15.31 -8.78
N THR A 566 15.82 14.39 -8.39
CA THR A 566 16.19 14.14 -7.00
C THR A 566 16.80 15.38 -6.34
N ARG A 567 17.71 16.10 -7.02
CA ARG A 567 18.27 17.37 -6.55
C ARG A 567 17.23 18.46 -6.34
N ARG A 568 16.19 18.47 -7.17
CA ARG A 568 15.08 19.44 -7.04
C ARG A 568 14.17 19.09 -5.85
N GLN A 569 13.87 17.82 -5.68
CA GLN A 569 12.90 17.31 -4.69
C GLN A 569 13.51 17.25 -3.28
N TYR A 570 14.79 16.87 -3.16
CA TYR A 570 15.50 16.68 -1.91
C TYR A 570 16.84 17.42 -1.91
N PRO A 571 16.86 18.77 -1.93
CA PRO A 571 18.10 19.56 -2.12
C PRO A 571 19.16 19.29 -1.06
N GLU A 572 18.77 18.87 0.13
CA GLU A 572 19.66 18.57 1.27
C GLU A 572 19.65 17.08 1.67
N GLY A 573 19.07 16.23 0.82
CA GLY A 573 18.78 14.84 1.17
C GLY A 573 17.55 14.71 2.05
N ILE A 574 17.47 13.64 2.84
CA ILE A 574 16.34 13.37 3.75
C ILE A 574 16.90 13.35 5.18
N ALA A 575 16.36 14.21 6.04
CA ALA A 575 16.73 14.22 7.46
C ALA A 575 16.17 12.97 8.19
N PRO A 576 16.83 12.46 9.23
CA PRO A 576 16.32 11.32 9.99
C PRO A 576 15.04 11.69 10.75
N HIS A 577 14.02 10.81 10.64
CA HIS A 577 12.71 11.02 11.27
C HIS A 577 12.41 10.01 12.39
N GLY A 578 13.08 8.85 12.37
CA GLY A 578 12.79 7.72 13.27
C GLY A 578 11.64 6.84 12.77
N THR A 579 11.62 5.60 13.24
CA THR A 579 10.67 4.58 12.82
C THR A 579 9.25 4.91 13.27
N ASP A 580 9.06 5.37 14.50
CA ASP A 580 7.75 5.68 15.06
C ASP A 580 7.01 6.78 14.28
N ALA A 581 7.75 7.82 13.82
CA ALA A 581 7.17 8.88 13.00
C ALA A 581 6.66 8.37 11.66
N LEU A 582 7.40 7.47 10.99
CA LEU A 582 6.99 6.84 9.74
C LEU A 582 5.78 5.93 9.95
N ARG A 583 5.79 5.08 10.98
CA ARG A 583 4.70 4.17 11.31
C ARG A 583 3.40 4.93 11.62
N PHE A 584 3.49 5.99 12.42
CA PHE A 584 2.31 6.81 12.72
C PHE A 584 1.76 7.52 11.47
N THR A 585 2.65 7.96 10.57
CA THR A 585 2.25 8.50 9.27
C THR A 585 1.46 7.47 8.46
N PHE A 586 1.94 6.25 8.38
CA PHE A 586 1.25 5.18 7.68
C PHE A 586 -0.11 4.85 8.29
N ALA A 587 -0.20 4.76 9.61
CA ALA A 587 -1.47 4.54 10.29
C ALA A 587 -2.47 5.66 9.99
N ALA A 588 -2.03 6.92 10.06
CA ALA A 588 -2.87 8.09 9.78
C ALA A 588 -3.30 8.22 8.30
N LEU A 589 -2.57 7.61 7.38
CA LEU A 589 -2.89 7.55 5.95
C LEU A 589 -3.74 6.33 5.56
N ALA A 590 -3.85 5.33 6.43
CA ALA A 590 -4.52 4.06 6.14
C ALA A 590 -6.04 4.20 6.13
N SER A 591 -6.53 4.98 5.17
CA SER A 591 -7.95 5.14 4.84
C SER A 591 -8.39 4.11 3.79
N PRO A 592 -9.70 3.85 3.60
CA PRO A 592 -10.21 2.90 2.62
C PRO A 592 -10.03 3.35 1.15
N ASN A 593 -9.21 4.35 0.89
CA ASN A 593 -8.93 4.86 -0.44
C ASN A 593 -8.04 3.87 -1.23
N ARG A 594 -8.31 3.76 -2.53
CA ARG A 594 -7.52 2.90 -3.43
C ARG A 594 -6.07 3.39 -3.58
N GLU A 595 -5.86 4.69 -3.53
CA GLU A 595 -4.57 5.34 -3.75
C GLU A 595 -4.27 6.29 -2.58
N ILE A 596 -3.05 6.23 -2.07
CA ILE A 596 -2.58 6.98 -0.92
C ILE A 596 -1.33 7.76 -1.34
N ARG A 597 -1.41 9.08 -1.37
CA ARG A 597 -0.25 9.94 -1.64
C ARG A 597 0.60 10.08 -0.38
N PHE A 598 1.85 9.73 -0.51
CA PHE A 598 2.83 9.86 0.56
C PHE A 598 3.45 11.26 0.56
N ASP A 599 3.42 11.91 1.73
CA ASP A 599 3.99 13.25 1.95
C ASP A 599 5.01 13.20 3.09
N LEU A 600 6.27 13.51 2.78
CA LEU A 600 7.37 13.54 3.75
C LEU A 600 7.17 14.62 4.83
N GLY A 601 6.47 15.71 4.51
CA GLY A 601 6.15 16.77 5.47
C GLY A 601 5.29 16.26 6.64
N ARG A 602 4.40 15.30 6.39
CA ARG A 602 3.61 14.64 7.45
C ARG A 602 4.49 13.83 8.40
N VAL A 603 5.52 13.14 7.87
CA VAL A 603 6.46 12.40 8.74
C VAL A 603 7.17 13.36 9.71
N GLY A 604 7.57 14.55 9.21
CA GLY A 604 8.13 15.63 10.05
C GLY A 604 7.14 16.08 11.14
N GLY A 605 5.86 16.19 10.81
CA GLY A 605 4.79 16.50 11.77
C GLY A 605 4.67 15.45 12.88
N TYR A 606 4.70 14.17 12.53
CA TYR A 606 4.62 13.09 13.53
C TYR A 606 5.93 12.87 14.31
N ARG A 607 7.08 13.21 13.75
CA ARG A 607 8.31 13.34 14.55
C ARG A 607 8.15 14.39 15.66
N ASN A 608 7.52 15.52 15.39
CA ASN A 608 7.23 16.54 16.39
C ASN A 608 6.21 16.04 17.42
N PHE A 609 5.25 15.21 17.02
CA PHE A 609 4.34 14.53 17.94
C PHE A 609 5.11 13.62 18.92
N CYS A 610 6.02 12.79 18.43
CA CYS A 610 6.87 11.96 19.30
C CYS A 610 7.69 12.83 20.28
N ASN A 611 8.26 13.92 19.81
CA ASN A 611 8.98 14.86 20.70
C ASN A 611 8.06 15.50 21.75
N LYS A 612 6.82 15.82 21.41
CA LYS A 612 5.84 16.38 22.37
C LYS A 612 5.48 15.35 23.44
N LEU A 613 5.21 14.09 23.03
CA LEU A 613 4.97 12.98 23.96
C LEU A 613 6.15 12.74 24.90
N TRP A 614 7.38 12.76 24.37
CA TRP A 614 8.61 12.65 25.15
C TRP A 614 8.75 13.74 26.21
N ASN A 615 8.50 15.00 25.83
CA ASN A 615 8.55 16.12 26.75
C ASN A 615 7.43 16.09 27.80
N ALA A 616 6.24 15.60 27.44
CA ALA A 616 5.15 15.35 28.40
C ALA A 616 5.57 14.31 29.46
N ALA A 617 6.13 13.17 29.00
CA ALA A 617 6.63 12.14 29.90
C ALA A 617 7.76 12.65 30.83
N ARG A 618 8.66 13.45 30.28
CA ARG A 618 9.74 14.11 31.06
C ARG A 618 9.14 15.05 32.12
N PHE A 619 8.14 15.84 31.77
CA PHE A 619 7.46 16.71 32.75
C PHE A 619 6.83 15.88 33.86
N VAL A 620 6.08 14.81 33.53
CA VAL A 620 5.44 13.94 34.53
C VAL A 620 6.46 13.34 35.48
N THR A 621 7.56 12.76 34.97
CA THR A 621 8.60 12.16 35.81
C THR A 621 9.29 13.19 36.73
N LEU A 622 9.53 14.40 36.25
CA LEU A 622 10.11 15.47 37.06
C LEU A 622 9.14 16.00 38.14
N SER A 623 7.81 15.95 37.86
CA SER A 623 6.80 16.48 38.79
C SER A 623 6.55 15.58 40.01
N LEU A 624 7.02 14.32 39.97
CA LEU A 624 6.84 13.35 41.05
C LEU A 624 7.97 13.40 42.08
N GLY A 625 9.16 13.93 41.73
CA GLY A 625 10.34 13.86 42.55
C GLY A 625 10.78 12.39 42.81
N ASP A 626 11.59 12.20 43.88
CA ASP A 626 12.10 10.86 44.26
C ASP A 626 11.10 10.00 45.06
N GLY A 627 9.85 10.48 45.26
CA GLY A 627 8.83 9.81 46.07
C GLY A 627 7.92 8.90 45.22
N ALA A 628 7.92 7.60 45.53
CA ALA A 628 6.85 6.72 45.09
C ALA A 628 5.53 7.24 45.66
N LEU A 629 4.44 7.24 44.85
CA LEU A 629 3.10 7.56 45.28
C LEU A 629 2.66 6.48 46.31
N ALA A 630 2.63 6.81 47.58
CA ALA A 630 2.20 5.90 48.65
C ALA A 630 0.72 5.55 48.44
N ASP A 631 0.39 4.24 48.37
CA ASP A 631 -0.96 3.77 48.08
C ASP A 631 -2.00 4.13 49.17
N ASP A 632 -1.57 4.38 50.39
CA ASP A 632 -2.45 4.58 51.58
C ASP A 632 -2.80 6.05 51.91
N ALA A 633 -2.30 7.01 51.09
CA ALA A 633 -2.53 8.41 51.38
C ALA A 633 -3.86 8.92 50.78
N ALA A 634 -4.57 9.77 51.51
CA ALA A 634 -5.80 10.41 51.00
C ALA A 634 -5.54 11.16 49.71
N MET A 635 -6.29 10.84 48.67
CA MET A 635 -6.22 11.44 47.34
C MET A 635 -7.58 12.01 46.97
N GLU A 636 -7.58 13.23 46.46
CA GLU A 636 -8.78 13.90 45.96
C GLU A 636 -8.56 14.24 44.49
N LEU A 637 -9.47 13.75 43.63
CA LEU A 637 -9.43 14.02 42.19
C LEU A 637 -10.08 15.36 41.90
N SER A 638 -9.35 16.29 41.30
CA SER A 638 -9.93 17.53 40.79
C SER A 638 -10.85 17.24 39.59
N ILE A 639 -11.62 18.22 39.20
CA ILE A 639 -12.50 18.11 38.00
C ILE A 639 -11.66 17.86 36.75
N ALA A 640 -10.44 18.39 36.64
CA ALA A 640 -9.53 18.14 35.52
C ALA A 640 -9.04 16.71 35.52
N ASP A 641 -8.77 16.11 36.68
CA ASP A 641 -8.36 14.70 36.81
C ASP A 641 -9.49 13.76 36.36
N ARG A 642 -10.73 14.07 36.78
CA ARG A 642 -11.94 13.33 36.39
C ARG A 642 -12.21 13.49 34.90
N TRP A 643 -12.09 14.70 34.37
CA TRP A 643 -12.25 15.01 32.95
C TRP A 643 -11.28 14.24 32.06
N ILE A 644 -9.96 14.29 32.32
CA ILE A 644 -8.96 13.64 31.45
C ILE A 644 -9.12 12.11 31.46
N ARG A 645 -9.54 11.52 32.59
CA ARG A 645 -9.88 10.09 32.67
C ARG A 645 -11.08 9.75 31.78
N SER A 646 -12.17 10.54 31.88
CA SER A 646 -13.34 10.37 31.02
C SER A 646 -12.98 10.49 29.54
N ARG A 647 -12.17 11.50 29.16
CA ARG A 647 -11.72 11.68 27.78
C ARG A 647 -10.92 10.50 27.26
N LEU A 648 -10.05 9.92 28.10
CA LEU A 648 -9.30 8.71 27.72
C LEU A 648 -10.25 7.54 27.46
N GLY A 649 -11.25 7.31 28.32
CA GLY A 649 -12.24 6.25 28.12
C GLY A 649 -12.99 6.38 26.79
N ARG A 650 -13.43 7.60 26.44
CA ARG A 650 -14.07 7.87 25.14
C ARG A 650 -13.10 7.62 23.95
N THR A 651 -11.85 8.06 24.08
CA THR A 651 -10.82 7.83 23.07
C THR A 651 -10.58 6.33 22.85
N LEU A 652 -10.47 5.54 23.93
CA LEU A 652 -10.27 4.09 23.85
C LEU A 652 -11.44 3.38 23.18
N THR A 653 -12.68 3.84 23.39
CA THR A 653 -13.86 3.31 22.66
C THR A 653 -13.74 3.54 21.15
N VAL A 654 -13.29 4.72 20.72
CA VAL A 654 -13.06 5.01 19.29
C VAL A 654 -11.97 4.12 18.74
N VAL A 655 -10.86 3.95 19.47
CA VAL A 655 -9.72 3.13 19.04
C VAL A 655 -10.09 1.66 18.92
N GLU A 656 -10.85 1.10 19.87
CA GLU A 656 -11.33 -0.28 19.82
C GLU A 656 -12.18 -0.54 18.57
N ASN A 657 -13.13 0.35 18.29
CA ASN A 657 -13.96 0.28 17.09
C ASN A 657 -13.10 0.41 15.82
N ALA A 658 -12.13 1.32 15.83
CA ALA A 658 -11.23 1.54 14.69
C ALA A 658 -10.37 0.32 14.36
N PHE A 659 -9.81 -0.38 15.35
CA PHE A 659 -9.08 -1.63 15.12
C PHE A 659 -9.99 -2.74 14.62
N ARG A 660 -11.21 -2.86 15.16
CA ARG A 660 -12.19 -3.85 14.69
C ARG A 660 -12.58 -3.64 13.23
N ASP A 661 -12.71 -2.37 12.81
CA ASP A 661 -13.21 -1.98 11.50
C ASP A 661 -12.07 -1.64 10.51
N TYR A 662 -10.80 -1.94 10.86
CA TYR A 662 -9.59 -1.64 10.08
C TYR A 662 -9.43 -0.15 9.71
N ARG A 663 -9.89 0.75 10.58
CA ARG A 663 -9.82 2.20 10.42
C ARG A 663 -8.65 2.76 11.23
N PHE A 664 -7.43 2.41 10.83
CA PHE A 664 -6.20 2.87 11.50
C PHE A 664 -6.08 4.39 11.51
N ASP A 665 -6.62 5.06 10.48
CA ASP A 665 -6.71 6.52 10.39
C ASP A 665 -7.51 7.10 11.55
N TYR A 666 -8.63 6.49 11.94
CA TYR A 666 -9.43 6.92 13.09
C TYR A 666 -8.72 6.62 14.41
N ALA A 667 -8.07 5.47 14.54
CA ALA A 667 -7.28 5.16 15.73
C ALA A 667 -6.15 6.17 15.93
N ALA A 668 -5.38 6.46 14.87
CA ALA A 668 -4.30 7.43 14.90
C ALA A 668 -4.78 8.84 15.21
N SER A 669 -5.88 9.31 14.58
CA SER A 669 -6.46 10.63 14.84
C SER A 669 -6.93 10.77 16.29
N ALA A 670 -7.68 9.79 16.82
CA ALA A 670 -8.19 9.82 18.17
C ALA A 670 -7.07 9.86 19.22
N LEU A 671 -6.03 9.05 19.06
CA LEU A 671 -4.87 9.02 19.93
C LEU A 671 -4.03 10.31 19.82
N TYR A 672 -3.89 10.85 18.61
CA TYR A 672 -3.19 12.12 18.38
C TYR A 672 -3.93 13.27 19.06
N GLU A 673 -5.24 13.41 18.83
CA GLU A 673 -6.07 14.49 19.39
C GLU A 673 -6.07 14.45 20.90
N PHE A 674 -6.29 13.27 21.50
CA PHE A 674 -6.21 13.11 22.94
C PHE A 674 -4.83 13.51 23.49
N THR A 675 -3.77 12.98 22.88
CA THR A 675 -2.40 13.23 23.36
C THR A 675 -2.01 14.69 23.23
N TRP A 676 -2.23 15.26 22.04
CA TRP A 676 -1.78 16.62 21.73
C TRP A 676 -2.59 17.68 22.42
N TYR A 677 -3.92 17.60 22.26
CA TYR A 677 -4.83 18.64 22.75
C TYR A 677 -5.29 18.38 24.19
N ASP A 678 -6.00 17.27 24.45
CA ASP A 678 -6.59 17.02 25.75
C ASP A 678 -5.51 16.88 26.83
N TYR A 679 -4.51 16.01 26.61
CA TYR A 679 -3.48 15.72 27.60
C TYR A 679 -2.41 16.83 27.68
N CYS A 680 -1.73 17.16 26.57
CA CYS A 680 -0.60 18.09 26.60
C CYS A 680 -1.01 19.56 26.69
N ASP A 681 -1.97 20.02 25.85
CA ASP A 681 -2.30 21.46 25.79
C ASP A 681 -3.26 21.90 26.89
N TRP A 682 -4.06 21.00 27.44
CA TRP A 682 -5.00 21.32 28.49
C TRP A 682 -4.62 20.71 29.84
N TYR A 683 -4.62 19.38 29.94
CA TYR A 683 -4.48 18.73 31.24
C TYR A 683 -3.14 19.02 31.91
N LEU A 684 -2.01 18.93 31.19
CA LEU A 684 -0.69 19.25 31.76
C LEU A 684 -0.59 20.71 32.22
N GLU A 685 -1.21 21.66 31.50
CA GLU A 685 -1.19 23.08 31.89
C GLU A 685 -2.03 23.33 33.14
N ILE A 686 -3.19 22.65 33.31
CA ILE A 686 -4.00 22.71 34.53
C ILE A 686 -3.25 22.06 35.70
N ALA A 687 -2.65 20.87 35.47
CA ALA A 687 -1.88 20.14 36.48
C ALA A 687 -0.70 20.99 37.05
N LYS A 688 -0.02 21.77 36.20
CA LYS A 688 1.02 22.71 36.66
C LYS A 688 0.50 23.72 37.68
N ALA A 689 -0.77 24.11 37.59
CA ALA A 689 -1.41 25.00 38.57
C ALA A 689 -1.59 24.32 39.92
N VAL A 690 -2.02 23.07 39.93
CA VAL A 690 -2.27 22.29 41.16
C VAL A 690 -0.96 21.88 41.84
N LEU A 691 0.08 21.56 41.08
CA LEU A 691 1.38 21.08 41.61
C LEU A 691 2.26 22.16 42.21
N GLN A 692 1.93 23.46 42.06
CA GLN A 692 2.74 24.55 42.68
C GLN A 692 2.54 24.60 44.19
N PRO A 693 3.63 24.87 44.98
CA PRO A 693 3.58 24.75 46.44
C PRO A 693 2.61 25.65 47.19
N ALA A 694 2.08 26.68 46.55
CA ALA A 694 1.37 27.76 47.25
C ALA A 694 -0.16 27.70 47.17
N GLY A 695 -0.83 26.66 46.66
CA GLY A 695 -2.23 26.80 46.34
C GLY A 695 -3.18 25.62 46.49
N ALA A 696 -2.70 24.38 46.59
CA ALA A 696 -3.58 23.21 46.64
C ALA A 696 -3.32 22.34 47.86
N PRO A 697 -4.41 21.73 48.47
CA PRO A 697 -4.25 20.70 49.50
C PRO A 697 -3.36 19.56 49.06
N GLU A 698 -2.64 18.93 49.99
CA GLU A 698 -1.79 17.79 49.71
C GLU A 698 -2.56 16.63 49.05
N SER A 699 -3.79 16.38 49.48
CA SER A 699 -4.67 15.37 48.86
C SER A 699 -4.95 15.63 47.38
N ALA A 700 -5.21 16.87 46.98
CA ALA A 700 -5.42 17.27 45.59
C ALA A 700 -4.15 17.17 44.77
N ARG A 701 -3.00 17.57 45.31
CA ARG A 701 -1.68 17.39 44.65
C ARG A 701 -1.40 15.92 44.35
N ARG A 702 -1.64 15.04 45.32
CA ARG A 702 -1.44 13.58 45.17
C ARG A 702 -2.41 13.00 44.14
N GLY A 703 -3.69 13.43 44.16
CA GLY A 703 -4.67 13.03 43.15
C GLY A 703 -4.27 13.39 41.74
N THR A 704 -3.75 14.61 41.53
CA THR A 704 -3.23 15.05 40.24
C THR A 704 -1.94 14.32 39.83
N GLN A 705 -0.99 14.11 40.77
CA GLN A 705 0.20 13.32 40.51
C GLN A 705 -0.12 11.88 40.09
N ARG A 706 -1.06 11.23 40.79
CA ARG A 706 -1.53 9.89 40.46
C ARG A 706 -2.18 9.84 39.09
N THR A 707 -3.03 10.83 38.78
CA THR A 707 -3.71 10.90 37.46
C THR A 707 -2.71 11.13 36.32
N LEU A 708 -1.73 12.02 36.51
CA LEU A 708 -0.66 12.22 35.51
C LEU A 708 0.03 10.92 35.11
N VAL A 709 0.37 10.10 36.09
CA VAL A 709 1.09 8.83 35.88
C VAL A 709 0.18 7.79 35.25
N VAL A 710 -1.04 7.59 35.80
CA VAL A 710 -1.99 6.58 35.33
C VAL A 710 -2.41 6.85 33.88
N ILE A 711 -2.71 8.11 33.55
CA ILE A 711 -3.09 8.49 32.19
C ILE A 711 -1.90 8.30 31.23
N LEU A 712 -0.69 8.73 31.60
CA LEU A 712 0.49 8.58 30.78
C LEU A 712 0.83 7.10 30.54
N GLU A 713 0.75 6.24 31.58
CA GLU A 713 0.98 4.82 31.49
C GLU A 713 -0.01 4.15 30.53
N ALA A 714 -1.31 4.39 30.72
CA ALA A 714 -2.35 3.85 29.85
C ALA A 714 -2.21 4.35 28.40
N LEU A 715 -1.83 5.61 28.21
CA LEU A 715 -1.58 6.20 26.90
C LEU A 715 -0.41 5.52 26.19
N GLN A 716 0.69 5.15 26.92
CA GLN A 716 1.78 4.39 26.29
C GLN A 716 1.28 3.03 25.79
N ARG A 717 0.44 2.34 26.57
CA ARG A 717 -0.16 1.06 26.12
C ARG A 717 -1.06 1.26 24.91
N ALA A 718 -1.88 2.31 24.91
CA ALA A 718 -2.78 2.61 23.79
C ALA A 718 -2.06 2.95 22.48
N LEU A 719 -0.95 3.69 22.56
CA LEU A 719 -0.13 4.08 21.42
C LEU A 719 0.83 2.99 20.91
N HIS A 720 1.14 1.99 21.76
CA HIS A 720 2.19 1.00 21.47
C HIS A 720 2.00 0.24 20.15
N PRO A 721 0.81 -0.15 19.71
CA PRO A 721 0.63 -0.78 18.40
C PRO A 721 1.10 0.08 17.22
N LEU A 722 1.01 1.41 17.33
CA LEU A 722 1.34 2.35 16.26
C LEU A 722 2.79 2.85 16.34
N ILE A 723 3.24 3.23 17.54
CA ILE A 723 4.58 3.81 17.80
C ILE A 723 5.31 3.04 18.92
N PRO A 724 5.79 1.84 18.59
CA PRO A 724 6.22 0.88 19.61
C PRO A 724 7.50 1.27 20.37
N PHE A 725 8.42 2.00 19.75
CA PHE A 725 9.73 2.28 20.36
C PHE A 725 9.69 3.35 21.44
N ILE A 726 9.12 4.51 21.13
CA ILE A 726 8.99 5.60 22.09
C ILE A 726 8.11 5.20 23.28
N THR A 727 7.04 4.44 22.99
CA THR A 727 6.14 3.96 24.04
C THR A 727 6.81 2.95 24.98
N GLU A 728 7.62 2.03 24.47
CA GLU A 728 8.42 1.11 25.29
C GLU A 728 9.38 1.90 26.19
N GLU A 729 10.11 2.86 25.62
CA GLU A 729 11.11 3.63 26.38
C GLU A 729 10.49 4.48 27.49
N ILE A 730 9.34 5.11 27.21
CA ILE A 730 8.60 5.91 28.21
C ILE A 730 7.96 4.99 29.25
N TRP A 731 7.29 3.93 28.78
CA TRP A 731 6.55 3.03 29.65
C TRP A 731 7.42 2.36 30.72
N ARG A 732 8.61 1.93 30.37
CA ARG A 732 9.57 1.32 31.30
C ARG A 732 9.93 2.23 32.48
N ARG A 733 9.81 3.54 32.31
CA ARG A 733 10.08 4.54 33.37
C ARG A 733 8.83 4.91 34.16
N VAL A 734 7.68 4.89 33.51
CA VAL A 734 6.41 5.34 34.08
C VAL A 734 5.64 4.21 34.76
N ALA A 735 5.69 2.99 34.25
CA ALA A 735 4.96 1.85 34.75
C ALA A 735 5.24 1.51 36.24
N PRO A 736 6.49 1.53 36.72
CA PRO A 736 6.75 1.34 38.16
C PRO A 736 6.10 2.40 39.04
N LEU A 737 6.03 3.65 38.55
CA LEU A 737 5.40 4.77 39.25
C LEU A 737 3.86 4.65 39.24
N ALA A 738 3.30 4.00 38.23
CA ALA A 738 1.88 3.69 38.13
C ALA A 738 1.44 2.49 38.98
N GLY A 739 2.39 1.73 39.55
CA GLY A 739 2.11 0.46 40.20
C GLY A 739 1.86 -0.70 39.21
N SER A 740 2.31 -0.55 37.97
CA SER A 740 2.11 -1.53 36.87
C SER A 740 3.46 -2.07 36.35
N PRO A 741 4.28 -2.70 37.18
CA PRO A 741 5.59 -3.18 36.75
C PRO A 741 5.47 -4.31 35.74
N GLY A 742 6.44 -4.40 34.86
CA GLY A 742 6.53 -5.45 33.85
C GLY A 742 7.82 -5.38 33.05
N GLU A 743 8.07 -6.37 32.21
CA GLU A 743 9.30 -6.43 31.42
C GLU A 743 9.25 -5.58 30.15
N THR A 744 8.06 -5.51 29.53
CA THR A 744 7.79 -4.78 28.28
C THR A 744 6.33 -4.38 28.20
N VAL A 745 6.06 -3.22 27.56
CA VAL A 745 4.70 -2.77 27.32
C VAL A 745 3.96 -3.69 26.33
N MET A 746 4.68 -4.35 25.41
CA MET A 746 4.13 -5.26 24.41
C MET A 746 3.30 -6.41 25.00
N LEU A 747 3.63 -6.84 26.20
CA LEU A 747 2.97 -7.96 26.90
C LEU A 747 1.97 -7.47 27.95
N GLN A 748 1.76 -6.16 28.08
CA GLN A 748 0.74 -5.64 29.00
C GLN A 748 -0.65 -5.68 28.37
N PRO A 749 -1.71 -5.79 29.18
CA PRO A 749 -3.06 -5.69 28.66
C PRO A 749 -3.32 -4.35 27.97
N TYR A 750 -3.98 -4.37 26.80
CA TYR A 750 -4.44 -3.14 26.16
C TYR A 750 -5.40 -2.40 27.10
N PRO A 751 -5.32 -1.07 27.27
CA PRO A 751 -6.21 -0.34 28.18
C PRO A 751 -7.64 -0.38 27.64
N ARG A 752 -8.60 -0.57 28.53
CA ARG A 752 -10.02 -0.71 28.17
C ARG A 752 -10.81 0.53 28.56
N ALA A 753 -11.78 0.90 27.75
CA ALA A 753 -12.65 2.06 28.01
C ALA A 753 -13.35 1.97 29.39
N GLN A 754 -13.72 0.77 29.83
CA GLN A 754 -14.36 0.54 31.12
C GLN A 754 -13.47 0.86 32.34
N ASP A 755 -12.14 0.89 32.16
CA ASP A 755 -11.20 1.26 33.23
C ASP A 755 -11.18 2.79 33.45
N PHE A 756 -11.81 3.56 32.53
CA PHE A 756 -11.92 5.00 32.54
C PHE A 756 -13.38 5.43 32.26
N PRO A 757 -14.27 5.28 33.21
CA PRO A 757 -15.69 5.53 33.01
C PRO A 757 -15.96 7.01 32.64
N ALA A 758 -17.00 7.22 31.84
CA ALA A 758 -17.42 8.55 31.43
C ALA A 758 -17.92 9.37 32.63
N ASP A 759 -17.48 10.63 32.68
CA ASP A 759 -17.90 11.62 33.68
C ASP A 759 -18.42 12.88 32.98
N GLU A 760 -19.71 12.89 32.72
CA GLU A 760 -20.34 13.97 31.98
C GLU A 760 -20.33 15.32 32.72
N GLU A 761 -20.32 15.30 34.05
CA GLU A 761 -20.20 16.52 34.83
C GLU A 761 -18.82 17.14 34.63
N ALA A 762 -17.77 16.35 34.80
CA ALA A 762 -16.40 16.79 34.57
C ALA A 762 -16.17 17.29 33.12
N GLU A 763 -16.75 16.61 32.14
CA GLU A 763 -16.65 17.05 30.73
C GLU A 763 -17.35 18.38 30.49
N ARG A 764 -18.55 18.60 31.07
CA ARG A 764 -19.27 19.88 30.95
C ARG A 764 -18.50 21.03 31.61
N GLU A 765 -17.99 20.82 32.83
CA GLU A 765 -17.21 21.85 33.54
C GLU A 765 -15.89 22.19 32.84
N ALA A 766 -15.16 21.17 32.33
CA ALA A 766 -13.98 21.39 31.53
C ALA A 766 -14.27 22.13 30.21
N ALA A 767 -15.34 21.78 29.53
CA ALA A 767 -15.78 22.48 28.31
C ALA A 767 -16.10 23.95 28.57
N TRP A 768 -16.71 24.26 29.75
CA TRP A 768 -16.96 25.63 30.16
C TRP A 768 -15.65 26.42 30.39
N ILE A 769 -14.67 25.82 31.09
CA ILE A 769 -13.34 26.43 31.29
C ILE A 769 -12.64 26.67 29.94
N GLN A 770 -12.63 25.66 29.09
CA GLN A 770 -12.01 25.71 27.76
C GLN A 770 -12.66 26.79 26.88
N GLY A 771 -13.99 26.90 26.89
CA GLY A 771 -14.75 27.89 26.12
C GLY A 771 -14.35 29.32 26.48
N ILE A 772 -14.28 29.63 27.79
CA ILE A 772 -13.86 30.96 28.26
C ILE A 772 -12.40 31.24 27.85
N VAL A 773 -11.48 30.30 28.12
CA VAL A 773 -10.06 30.47 27.80
C VAL A 773 -9.85 30.67 26.30
N LEU A 774 -10.53 29.91 25.45
CA LEU A 774 -10.45 30.04 24.01
C LEU A 774 -11.02 31.37 23.51
N GLY A 775 -12.14 31.82 24.07
CA GLY A 775 -12.71 33.14 23.75
C GLY A 775 -11.74 34.27 24.10
N VAL A 776 -11.09 34.20 25.25
CA VAL A 776 -10.07 35.20 25.63
C VAL A 776 -8.86 35.10 24.68
N ARG A 777 -8.40 33.91 24.33
CA ARG A 777 -7.28 33.74 23.35
C ARG A 777 -7.62 34.28 21.97
N GLN A 778 -8.88 34.11 21.55
CA GLN A 778 -9.35 34.68 20.27
C GLN A 778 -9.29 36.21 20.33
N ILE A 779 -9.83 36.87 21.38
CA ILE A 779 -9.77 38.33 21.53
C ILE A 779 -8.30 38.80 21.56
N ARG A 780 -7.41 38.10 22.27
CA ARG A 780 -5.99 38.44 22.30
C ARG A 780 -5.35 38.40 20.89
N SER A 781 -5.69 37.37 20.10
CA SER A 781 -5.17 37.22 18.74
C SER A 781 -5.68 38.33 17.82
N GLU A 782 -6.98 38.63 17.89
CA GLU A 782 -7.61 39.68 17.08
C GLU A 782 -7.07 41.09 17.38
N LEU A 783 -6.81 41.36 18.65
CA LEU A 783 -6.30 42.64 19.11
C LEU A 783 -4.77 42.70 19.30
N ASN A 784 -4.06 41.63 18.92
CA ASN A 784 -2.59 41.50 19.07
C ASN A 784 -2.08 41.82 20.48
N ILE A 785 -2.83 41.37 21.52
CA ILE A 785 -2.45 41.54 22.93
C ILE A 785 -1.40 40.53 23.30
N SER A 786 -0.22 40.98 23.77
CA SER A 786 0.86 40.07 24.18
C SER A 786 0.37 39.06 25.23
N PRO A 787 0.73 37.76 25.09
CA PRO A 787 0.40 36.75 26.12
C PRO A 787 0.95 37.08 27.53
N ALA A 788 2.03 37.78 27.59
CA ALA A 788 2.65 38.20 28.89
C ALA A 788 1.84 39.28 29.63
N ARG A 789 0.96 40.01 28.93
CA ARG A 789 0.14 41.06 29.56
C ARG A 789 -1.09 40.44 30.21
N ARG A 790 -1.28 40.64 31.49
CA ARG A 790 -2.50 40.23 32.21
C ARG A 790 -3.64 41.20 31.92
N ILE A 791 -4.86 40.65 31.65
CA ILE A 791 -6.07 41.42 31.29
C ILE A 791 -7.22 41.04 32.17
N GLY A 792 -8.13 42.01 32.44
CA GLY A 792 -9.40 41.75 33.11
C GLY A 792 -10.44 41.20 32.13
N VAL A 793 -11.33 40.36 32.63
CA VAL A 793 -12.43 39.78 31.86
C VAL A 793 -13.75 39.94 32.63
N LEU A 794 -14.82 40.34 31.94
CA LEU A 794 -16.18 40.34 32.43
C LEU A 794 -17.00 39.29 31.70
N LEU A 795 -17.80 38.51 32.40
CA LEU A 795 -18.72 37.52 31.83
C LEU A 795 -20.17 38.07 31.90
N GLN A 796 -20.76 38.34 30.75
CA GLN A 796 -22.12 38.85 30.64
C GLN A 796 -23.07 37.70 30.23
N GLY A 797 -24.28 37.71 30.73
CA GLY A 797 -25.30 36.70 30.46
C GLY A 797 -25.16 35.42 31.30
N ALA A 798 -24.38 35.50 32.38
CA ALA A 798 -24.09 34.38 33.28
C ALA A 798 -25.30 33.99 34.10
N GLY A 799 -25.61 32.69 34.18
CA GLY A 799 -26.62 32.13 35.10
C GLY A 799 -26.02 31.69 36.44
N ALA A 800 -26.86 31.11 37.30
CA ALA A 800 -26.45 30.64 38.61
C ALA A 800 -25.33 29.57 38.55
N ASN A 801 -25.37 28.69 37.57
CA ASN A 801 -24.34 27.67 37.38
C ASN A 801 -23.02 28.30 36.98
N ASP A 802 -23.02 29.32 36.10
CA ASP A 802 -21.81 30.03 35.72
C ASP A 802 -21.15 30.74 36.90
N ALA A 803 -21.95 31.28 37.79
CA ALA A 803 -21.47 31.90 39.03
C ALA A 803 -20.78 30.88 39.95
N ARG A 804 -21.36 29.70 40.12
CA ARG A 804 -20.77 28.59 40.86
C ARG A 804 -19.45 28.16 40.26
N LEU A 805 -19.42 27.89 38.93
CA LEU A 805 -18.24 27.46 38.19
C LEU A 805 -17.12 28.51 38.23
N LEU A 806 -17.47 29.78 38.11
CA LEU A 806 -16.51 30.86 38.25
C LEU A 806 -15.87 30.90 39.65
N GLN A 807 -16.66 30.72 40.69
CA GLN A 807 -16.16 30.68 42.07
C GLN A 807 -15.18 29.50 42.27
N GLN A 808 -15.51 28.33 41.74
CA GLN A 808 -14.70 27.11 41.87
C GLN A 808 -13.41 27.15 41.04
N HIS A 809 -13.46 27.69 39.81
CA HIS A 809 -12.40 27.56 38.82
C HIS A 809 -11.69 28.88 38.47
N ARG A 810 -11.96 29.95 39.23
CA ARG A 810 -11.36 31.30 39.00
C ARG A 810 -9.84 31.25 38.83
N ALA A 811 -9.14 30.57 39.72
CA ALA A 811 -7.69 30.48 39.70
C ALA A 811 -7.13 29.81 38.41
N TRP A 812 -7.86 28.82 37.89
CA TRP A 812 -7.49 28.16 36.63
C TRP A 812 -7.72 29.09 35.44
N LEU A 813 -8.84 29.79 35.39
CA LEU A 813 -9.13 30.75 34.30
C LEU A 813 -8.09 31.89 34.30
N GLU A 814 -7.76 32.46 35.46
CA GLU A 814 -6.79 33.52 35.60
C GLU A 814 -5.40 33.09 35.13
N ARG A 815 -5.02 31.86 35.43
CA ARG A 815 -3.72 31.28 34.98
C ARG A 815 -3.72 30.93 33.51
N LEU A 816 -4.68 30.15 33.00
CA LEU A 816 -4.72 29.61 31.66
C LEU A 816 -4.94 30.67 30.59
N ALA A 817 -5.73 31.71 30.91
CA ALA A 817 -5.98 32.81 30.00
C ALA A 817 -5.10 34.05 30.27
N GLY A 818 -4.25 34.01 31.33
CA GLY A 818 -3.35 35.12 31.71
C GLY A 818 -4.14 36.35 32.17
N LEU A 819 -5.11 36.13 33.10
CA LEU A 819 -5.98 37.23 33.56
C LEU A 819 -5.42 37.92 34.78
N SER A 820 -5.73 39.21 34.93
CA SER A 820 -5.59 39.98 36.18
C SER A 820 -6.79 39.80 37.09
N GLY A 821 -7.93 39.36 36.60
CA GLY A 821 -9.16 39.03 37.29
C GLY A 821 -10.27 38.70 36.31
N VAL A 822 -11.26 37.93 36.78
CA VAL A 822 -12.49 37.59 36.06
C VAL A 822 -13.68 37.79 36.98
N SER A 823 -14.73 38.47 36.50
CA SER A 823 -15.91 38.71 37.27
C SER A 823 -17.18 38.63 36.42
N LEU A 824 -18.33 38.46 37.06
CA LEU A 824 -19.63 38.53 36.40
C LEU A 824 -20.04 39.97 36.22
N LEU A 825 -20.61 40.30 35.07
CA LEU A 825 -21.31 41.58 34.87
C LEU A 825 -22.75 41.43 35.42
N GLU A 826 -23.16 42.35 36.33
CA GLU A 826 -24.50 42.32 36.92
C GLU A 826 -25.57 42.41 35.83
N THR A 827 -26.71 41.73 36.06
CA THR A 827 -27.84 41.77 35.13
C THR A 827 -28.38 43.18 35.00
N GLY A 828 -28.37 43.74 33.79
CA GLY A 828 -28.80 45.10 33.51
C GLY A 828 -27.69 46.16 33.62
N ALA A 829 -26.47 45.80 34.06
CA ALA A 829 -25.35 46.72 34.04
C ALA A 829 -24.87 46.99 32.62
N SER A 830 -24.52 48.25 32.34
CA SER A 830 -23.90 48.59 31.05
C SER A 830 -22.48 48.08 30.98
N ALA A 831 -22.18 47.28 29.96
CA ALA A 831 -20.83 46.80 29.74
C ALA A 831 -19.90 47.97 29.33
N PRO A 832 -18.69 48.08 29.90
CA PRO A 832 -17.69 49.02 29.43
C PRO A 832 -17.35 48.66 27.96
N GLN A 833 -16.80 49.65 27.26
CA GLN A 833 -16.38 49.42 25.89
C GLN A 833 -15.36 48.26 25.83
N SER A 834 -15.76 47.13 25.23
CA SER A 834 -15.02 45.86 25.31
C SER A 834 -14.96 45.17 23.96
N ALA A 835 -13.89 44.42 23.77
CA ALA A 835 -13.89 43.38 22.76
C ALA A 835 -14.65 42.16 23.29
N ALA A 836 -15.41 41.47 22.41
CA ALA A 836 -16.32 40.43 22.83
C ALA A 836 -16.08 39.12 22.06
N ALA A 837 -16.22 38.00 22.78
CA ALA A 837 -16.33 36.66 22.18
C ALA A 837 -17.56 35.97 22.78
N VAL A 838 -18.24 35.10 22.06
CA VAL A 838 -19.46 34.41 22.51
C VAL A 838 -19.13 32.93 22.76
N PHE A 839 -19.58 32.43 23.92
CA PHE A 839 -19.53 31.01 24.26
C PHE A 839 -20.87 30.56 24.83
N GLY A 840 -21.65 29.81 24.08
CA GLY A 840 -23.01 29.45 24.48
C GLY A 840 -23.88 30.70 24.73
N THR A 841 -24.40 30.85 25.96
CA THR A 841 -25.18 32.04 26.40
C THR A 841 -24.29 33.15 26.98
N LEU A 842 -23.02 32.85 27.24
CA LEU A 842 -22.05 33.80 27.80
C LEU A 842 -21.44 34.70 26.72
N THR A 843 -21.33 35.99 27.05
CA THR A 843 -20.46 36.92 26.28
C THR A 843 -19.27 37.25 27.16
N ILE A 844 -18.08 36.92 26.64
CA ILE A 844 -16.78 37.16 27.24
C ILE A 844 -16.34 38.54 26.78
N LEU A 845 -16.22 39.47 27.75
CA LEU A 845 -15.88 40.85 27.49
C LEU A 845 -14.47 41.16 28.02
N VAL A 846 -13.62 41.73 27.18
CA VAL A 846 -12.32 42.28 27.59
C VAL A 846 -12.38 43.79 27.45
N PRO A 847 -12.44 44.54 28.61
CA PRO A 847 -12.43 46.00 28.59
C PRO A 847 -11.19 46.54 27.89
N MET A 848 -11.37 47.47 26.95
CA MET A 848 -10.30 47.94 26.08
C MET A 848 -9.53 49.13 26.66
N ALA A 849 -10.06 49.76 27.69
CA ALA A 849 -9.45 50.91 28.33
C ALA A 849 -8.05 50.58 28.87
N GLY A 850 -7.03 51.29 28.40
CA GLY A 850 -5.64 51.11 28.74
C GLY A 850 -4.95 49.87 28.17
N LEU A 851 -5.63 49.04 27.37
CA LEU A 851 -5.06 47.80 26.80
C LEU A 851 -4.37 48.03 25.45
N ILE A 852 -4.82 48.99 24.69
CA ILE A 852 -4.31 49.30 23.34
C ILE A 852 -3.84 50.73 23.35
N ASP A 853 -2.61 50.97 22.92
CA ASP A 853 -2.21 52.30 22.45
C ASP A 853 -2.93 52.50 21.13
N ALA A 854 -4.10 53.16 21.17
CA ALA A 854 -4.97 53.37 20.04
C ALA A 854 -4.28 54.11 18.90
N ASP A 855 -3.25 54.90 19.20
CA ASP A 855 -2.50 55.62 18.20
C ASP A 855 -1.47 54.72 17.50
N ALA A 856 -0.66 54.02 18.25
CA ALA A 856 0.31 53.07 17.70
C ALA A 856 -0.37 51.92 16.93
N GLU A 857 -1.50 51.39 17.40
CA GLU A 857 -2.24 50.31 16.74
C GLU A 857 -2.98 50.80 15.49
N SER A 858 -3.55 52.02 15.51
CA SER A 858 -4.15 52.64 14.32
C SER A 858 -3.10 52.86 13.22
N GLU A 859 -1.91 53.30 13.60
CA GLU A 859 -0.80 53.45 12.65
C GLU A 859 -0.32 52.12 12.08
N ARG A 860 -0.21 51.07 12.94
CA ARG A 860 0.15 49.71 12.50
C ARG A 860 -0.87 49.12 11.53
N LEU A 861 -2.15 49.15 11.90
CA LEU A 861 -3.24 48.67 11.05
C LEU A 861 -3.37 49.49 9.75
N GLY A 862 -3.13 50.81 9.81
CA GLY A 862 -3.08 51.67 8.65
C GLY A 862 -1.97 51.26 7.66
N ARG A 863 -0.78 50.93 8.16
CA ARG A 863 0.32 50.38 7.31
C ARG A 863 -0.03 49.04 6.69
N LEU A 864 -0.64 48.13 7.44
CA LEU A 864 -1.09 46.82 6.92
C LEU A 864 -2.18 46.96 5.89
N LEU A 865 -3.17 47.83 6.12
CA LEU A 865 -4.25 48.15 5.17
C LEU A 865 -3.68 48.70 3.86
N ALA A 866 -2.80 49.70 3.91
CA ALA A 866 -2.18 50.28 2.75
C ALA A 866 -1.38 49.24 1.94
N ARG A 867 -0.69 48.31 2.62
CA ARG A 867 0.00 47.21 1.96
C ARG A 867 -0.96 46.23 1.30
N ALA A 868 -2.02 45.78 2.01
CA ALA A 868 -3.02 44.88 1.48
C ALA A 868 -3.78 45.51 0.26
N GLN A 869 -4.12 46.81 0.33
CA GLN A 869 -4.72 47.55 -0.76
C GLN A 869 -3.78 47.65 -1.97
N THR A 870 -2.51 47.90 -1.75
CA THR A 870 -1.49 47.91 -2.81
C THR A 870 -1.38 46.56 -3.51
N ASP A 871 -1.33 45.46 -2.73
CA ASP A 871 -1.23 44.10 -3.27
C ASP A 871 -2.53 43.70 -3.99
N LEU A 872 -3.69 44.09 -3.46
CA LEU A 872 -4.99 43.87 -4.13
C LEU A 872 -5.04 44.62 -5.47
N GLN A 873 -4.59 45.87 -5.50
CA GLN A 873 -4.54 46.68 -6.74
C GLN A 873 -3.62 46.05 -7.78
N LYS A 874 -2.44 45.54 -7.38
CA LYS A 874 -1.53 44.84 -8.30
C LYS A 874 -2.17 43.57 -8.86
N THR A 875 -2.83 42.75 -8.02
CA THR A 875 -3.52 41.53 -8.43
C THR A 875 -4.69 41.84 -9.37
N ARG A 876 -5.49 42.87 -9.06
CA ARG A 876 -6.57 43.37 -9.95
C ARG A 876 -6.05 43.87 -11.29
N THR A 877 -4.95 44.62 -11.30
CA THR A 877 -4.32 45.11 -12.54
C THR A 877 -3.83 43.95 -13.41
N ARG A 878 -3.27 42.88 -12.79
CA ARG A 878 -2.90 41.66 -13.51
C ARG A 878 -4.11 40.96 -14.13
N LEU A 879 -5.20 40.83 -13.37
CA LEU A 879 -6.43 40.20 -13.83
C LEU A 879 -7.19 41.04 -14.88
N ALA A 880 -7.00 42.36 -14.89
CA ALA A 880 -7.54 43.26 -15.93
C ALA A 880 -6.73 43.23 -17.23
N ASN A 881 -5.53 42.69 -17.25
CA ASN A 881 -4.72 42.55 -18.44
C ASN A 881 -5.21 41.33 -19.27
N GLU A 882 -5.93 41.63 -20.38
CA GLU A 882 -6.46 40.58 -21.27
C GLU A 882 -5.38 39.66 -21.84
N GLN A 883 -4.18 40.14 -22.10
CA GLN A 883 -3.08 39.32 -22.62
C GLN A 883 -2.62 38.30 -21.56
N PHE A 884 -2.59 38.70 -20.30
CA PHE A 884 -2.27 37.79 -19.19
C PHE A 884 -3.36 36.72 -19.04
N VAL A 885 -4.64 37.12 -19.00
CA VAL A 885 -5.77 36.21 -18.80
C VAL A 885 -5.94 35.20 -19.95
N ARG A 886 -5.60 35.60 -21.20
CA ARG A 886 -5.65 34.70 -22.36
C ARG A 886 -4.40 33.84 -22.55
N GLY A 887 -3.24 34.29 -22.08
CA GLY A 887 -1.94 33.62 -22.29
C GLY A 887 -1.43 32.78 -21.13
N ALA A 888 -1.94 32.97 -19.91
CA ALA A 888 -1.52 32.22 -18.75
C ALA A 888 -2.34 30.91 -18.59
N PRO A 889 -1.74 29.84 -18.02
CA PRO A 889 -2.48 28.64 -17.69
C PRO A 889 -3.71 28.91 -16.80
N ALA A 890 -4.81 28.21 -17.02
CA ALA A 890 -6.08 28.41 -16.31
C ALA A 890 -5.94 28.35 -14.77
N GLU A 891 -5.07 27.49 -14.27
CA GLU A 891 -4.75 27.35 -12.83
C GLU A 891 -4.12 28.63 -12.25
N VAL A 892 -3.24 29.29 -13.00
CA VAL A 892 -2.59 30.54 -12.59
C VAL A 892 -3.61 31.68 -12.51
N VAL A 893 -4.52 31.77 -13.48
CA VAL A 893 -5.59 32.77 -13.49
C VAL A 893 -6.56 32.55 -12.35
N THR A 894 -6.91 31.26 -12.05
CA THR A 894 -7.77 30.89 -10.92
C THR A 894 -7.09 31.25 -9.59
N GLY A 895 -5.82 30.90 -9.41
CA GLY A 895 -5.04 31.27 -8.22
C GLY A 895 -4.94 32.77 -7.98
N GLU A 896 -4.79 33.59 -9.03
CA GLU A 896 -4.79 35.05 -8.88
C GLU A 896 -6.20 35.61 -8.54
N ARG A 897 -7.29 34.98 -9.00
CA ARG A 897 -8.66 35.33 -8.58
C ARG A 897 -8.92 35.01 -7.12
N GLU A 898 -8.51 33.83 -6.66
CA GLU A 898 -8.60 33.44 -5.25
C GLU A 898 -7.79 34.37 -4.36
N ARG A 899 -6.60 34.73 -4.79
CA ARG A 899 -5.74 35.71 -4.12
C ARG A 899 -6.40 37.08 -4.02
N ALA A 900 -7.04 37.59 -5.09
CA ALA A 900 -7.79 38.84 -5.07
C ALA A 900 -8.93 38.77 -4.03
N ALA A 901 -9.73 37.71 -4.05
CA ALA A 901 -10.82 37.52 -3.09
C ALA A 901 -10.33 37.44 -1.62
N GLN A 902 -9.17 36.79 -1.39
CA GLN A 902 -8.55 36.74 -0.06
C GLN A 902 -8.08 38.13 0.39
N LEU A 903 -7.43 38.88 -0.49
CA LEU A 903 -6.98 40.25 -0.19
C LEU A 903 -8.16 41.19 0.05
N GLU A 904 -9.29 41.06 -0.66
CA GLU A 904 -10.54 41.82 -0.42
C GLU A 904 -11.08 41.55 0.99
N ARG A 905 -11.13 40.27 1.42
CA ARG A 905 -11.53 39.93 2.79
C ARG A 905 -10.60 40.55 3.82
N THR A 906 -9.28 40.49 3.56
CA THR A 906 -8.26 41.09 4.45
C THR A 906 -8.42 42.62 4.54
N VAL A 907 -8.63 43.32 3.44
CA VAL A 907 -8.88 44.77 3.40
C VAL A 907 -10.15 45.12 4.18
N GLY A 908 -11.27 44.38 3.96
CA GLY A 908 -12.52 44.56 4.71
C GLY A 908 -12.34 44.39 6.21
N GLY A 909 -11.63 43.31 6.64
CA GLY A 909 -11.35 43.05 8.04
C GLY A 909 -10.50 44.14 8.72
N LEU A 910 -9.42 44.59 8.05
CA LEU A 910 -8.56 45.65 8.56
C LEU A 910 -9.28 47.01 8.63
N THR A 911 -10.15 47.32 7.66
CA THR A 911 -10.97 48.52 7.68
C THR A 911 -11.93 48.54 8.85
N ALA A 912 -12.64 47.42 9.08
CA ALA A 912 -13.56 47.29 10.20
C ALA A 912 -12.84 47.38 11.57
N GLN A 913 -11.59 46.87 11.67
CA GLN A 913 -10.77 47.03 12.86
C GLN A 913 -10.34 48.48 13.10
N LEU A 914 -9.94 49.21 12.08
CA LEU A 914 -9.61 50.63 12.16
C LEU A 914 -10.82 51.50 12.54
N GLU A 915 -12.00 51.20 12.02
CA GLU A 915 -13.25 51.90 12.40
C GLU A 915 -13.59 51.67 13.88
N ARG A 916 -13.45 50.45 14.40
CA ARG A 916 -13.62 50.14 15.81
C ARG A 916 -12.61 50.88 16.69
N LEU A 917 -11.36 50.99 16.30
CA LEU A 917 -10.34 51.76 17.03
C LEU A 917 -10.60 53.29 17.02
N ARG A 918 -11.13 53.82 15.93
CA ARG A 918 -11.52 55.25 15.87
C ARG A 918 -12.69 55.57 16.78
N GLY A 919 -13.63 54.63 16.94
CA GLY A 919 -14.71 54.75 17.93
C GLY A 919 -14.22 54.81 19.39
N LEU A 920 -13.05 54.18 19.66
CA LEU A 920 -12.41 54.25 20.99
C LEU A 920 -11.77 55.61 21.31
N LYS A 921 -11.46 56.47 20.33
CA LYS A 921 -10.89 57.82 20.53
C LYS A 921 -11.96 58.86 20.76
N GLY A 922 -13.21 58.56 20.42
CA GLY A 922 -14.32 59.48 20.51
C GLY A 922 -15.17 59.37 21.77
N SER A 923 -14.85 58.40 22.64
CA SER A 923 -15.46 58.15 23.98
C SER A 923 -14.47 58.38 25.10
#